data_c46263bf13c05b0049f8ea2b655ada9f
#
_entry.id   c46263bf13c05b0049f8ea2b655ada9f
#
_cell.length_a   1.000
_cell.length_b   1.000
_cell.length_c   1.000
_cell.angle_alpha   90.00
_cell.angle_beta   90.00
_cell.angle_gamma   90.00
#
_symmetry.space_group_name_H-M   'P 1'
#
loop_
_entity.id
_entity.type
_entity.pdbx_description
1 polymer ?
#
loop_
_entity_poly.entity_id
_entity_poly.type
_entity_poly.pdbx_seq_one_letter_code
_entity_poly.pdbx_strand_id
1 'polypeptide(L)'
;MQHEILKAKLPEYLARITVRERSGLYHCPLCGSGTHRGKDSDGAFSVYENGTRWHCFACGESGDIFTLIGLIEHLDSFPQQLAFASELFGVPVQNPPQNQAGRSRKPDQNANHENQADTEKSESAPAPKKDYHAYISACMDAVTKTDYWTKIRGFSPEIIRRFQLGYDAEKQIVVIPYDSSHTYYLTRSVRGKSFRKPKSIEAGEEPIYHRAALYQSAQPCFVCESPIDAISVMAAGPYPAIAVGGTGARKLLAAIDEKPPLCPLILCFDEDEPGRKAASDLGAELLKRAVSFAVADFDLSVFPENLRKDANDFYRGNRQAFSEQIAQIAESLKSSSEAVQAEQRSTNEDCTGAARLSEFLDSIHGSAAQEAVPTGFQDLDSQLDGGLFAGLYILGAVSSLGKTTFLLQTADQIAAAGTDVLYFSMEMSAHELIAKSISRQTYLLCHDNTKIAKTVRGITTKSRYAHYSADELKLIDAAILAYQRYAGHLYYYEGIGDIGIAEIRQRVAAHIKLTGRTPVVMIDYLQIIAPYDLRASDKQNTDKAVLELKRLSRDCRIPVVVISSLNRDSYGTGEIEMRAFKESGAIEYGSDVLIGLQVQGAGRKLNPQDNLRKIEECKEHAIRNVELKILKNRNGQTGGRIGLRYYALFNCFERDESYVTRRILDGIRNDDFEPLG
;
A
#
# COMPACT_ATOMS: atom_id res chain seq x y z
N MET A 1 -10.97 29.74 -24.40
CA MET A 1 -11.81 30.89 -24.00
C MET A 1 -12.42 30.68 -22.59
N GLN A 2 -13.10 29.59 -22.31
CA GLN A 2 -13.74 29.32 -20.98
C GLN A 2 -12.72 29.17 -19.85
N HIS A 3 -11.59 28.47 -20.08
CA HIS A 3 -10.53 28.33 -19.08
C HIS A 3 -9.90 29.67 -18.70
N GLU A 4 -9.74 30.61 -19.64
CA GLU A 4 -9.20 31.94 -19.35
C GLU A 4 -10.19 32.79 -18.51
N ILE A 5 -11.49 32.60 -18.74
CA ILE A 5 -12.52 33.26 -17.92
C ILE A 5 -12.43 32.74 -16.47
N LEU A 6 -12.24 31.44 -16.27
CA LEU A 6 -12.11 30.86 -14.94
C LEU A 6 -10.77 31.24 -14.28
N LYS A 7 -9.67 31.35 -15.03
CA LYS A 7 -8.39 31.83 -14.48
C LYS A 7 -8.47 33.23 -13.93
N ALA A 8 -9.21 34.11 -14.61
CA ALA A 8 -9.44 35.47 -14.13
C ALA A 8 -10.28 35.57 -12.84
N LYS A 9 -10.90 34.46 -12.40
CA LYS A 9 -11.64 34.36 -11.15
C LYS A 9 -10.77 34.11 -9.90
N LEU A 10 -9.46 33.98 -10.06
CA LEU A 10 -8.55 33.74 -8.93
C LEU A 10 -8.68 34.78 -7.79
N PRO A 11 -8.76 36.11 -8.04
CA PRO A 11 -8.95 37.07 -6.95
C PRO A 11 -10.30 36.90 -6.24
N GLU A 12 -11.35 36.51 -6.96
CA GLU A 12 -12.67 36.26 -6.40
C GLU A 12 -12.68 34.97 -5.54
N TYR A 13 -11.94 33.94 -5.95
CA TYR A 13 -11.74 32.73 -5.14
C TYR A 13 -10.97 33.04 -3.86
N LEU A 14 -9.86 33.77 -3.95
CA LEU A 14 -9.06 34.18 -2.81
C LEU A 14 -9.86 35.00 -1.78
N ALA A 15 -10.74 35.88 -2.23
CA ALA A 15 -11.59 36.65 -1.36
C ALA A 15 -12.56 35.81 -0.49
N ARG A 16 -12.84 34.56 -0.89
CA ARG A 16 -13.67 33.58 -0.16
C ARG A 16 -12.89 32.78 0.88
N ILE A 17 -11.59 32.58 0.65
CA ILE A 17 -10.79 31.60 1.42
C ILE A 17 -9.67 32.24 2.25
N THR A 18 -9.32 33.51 2.00
CA THR A 18 -8.23 34.20 2.70
C THR A 18 -8.43 35.69 2.77
N VAL A 19 -7.58 36.36 3.56
CA VAL A 19 -7.64 37.81 3.79
C VAL A 19 -6.54 38.52 3.00
N ARG A 20 -6.89 39.66 2.38
CA ARG A 20 -5.95 40.54 1.71
C ARG A 20 -5.47 41.63 2.62
N GLU A 21 -4.18 41.79 2.77
CA GLU A 21 -3.53 42.81 3.58
C GLU A 21 -3.49 44.18 2.89
N ARG A 22 -3.21 45.24 3.69
CA ARG A 22 -3.04 46.58 3.15
C ARG A 22 -1.86 46.73 2.20
N SER A 23 -0.87 45.86 2.30
CA SER A 23 0.28 45.72 1.37
C SER A 23 -0.11 45.22 -0.01
N GLY A 24 -1.33 44.68 -0.17
CA GLY A 24 -1.79 44.07 -1.41
C GLY A 24 -1.52 42.55 -1.50
N LEU A 25 -0.76 41.98 -0.57
CA LEU A 25 -0.52 40.55 -0.43
C LEU A 25 -1.68 39.86 0.30
N TYR A 26 -1.76 38.54 0.17
CA TYR A 26 -2.76 37.73 0.88
C TYR A 26 -2.09 36.84 1.93
N HIS A 27 -2.83 36.43 2.95
CA HIS A 27 -2.44 35.32 3.78
C HIS A 27 -2.44 34.05 2.95
N CYS A 28 -1.45 33.19 3.10
CA CYS A 28 -1.40 31.97 2.30
C CYS A 28 -2.41 30.95 2.83
N PRO A 29 -3.38 30.49 2.03
CA PRO A 29 -4.35 29.49 2.48
C PRO A 29 -3.75 28.09 2.63
N LEU A 30 -2.51 27.85 2.12
CA LEU A 30 -1.85 26.55 2.17
C LEU A 30 -0.95 26.41 3.40
N CYS A 31 -0.11 27.41 3.70
CA CYS A 31 0.84 27.34 4.82
C CYS A 31 0.51 28.25 6.00
N GLY A 32 -0.56 29.04 5.91
CA GLY A 32 -0.99 29.94 6.97
C GLY A 32 -0.06 31.17 7.21
N SER A 33 0.90 31.45 6.33
CA SER A 33 1.77 32.62 6.48
C SER A 33 0.95 33.92 6.46
N GLY A 34 1.28 34.83 7.36
CA GLY A 34 0.54 36.08 7.57
C GLY A 34 -0.56 35.99 8.63
N THR A 35 -0.87 34.82 9.22
CA THR A 35 -1.93 34.62 10.21
C THR A 35 -1.49 34.93 11.66
N HIS A 36 -0.19 35.07 11.94
CA HIS A 36 0.31 35.34 13.30
C HIS A 36 0.41 36.83 13.60
N ARG A 37 -0.12 37.25 14.76
CA ARG A 37 -0.01 38.65 15.28
C ARG A 37 1.44 38.89 15.75
N GLY A 38 2.24 39.51 14.90
CA GLY A 38 3.60 39.95 15.21
C GLY A 38 4.08 41.02 14.23
N LYS A 39 5.25 41.65 14.46
CA LYS A 39 5.79 42.72 13.62
C LYS A 39 6.16 42.29 12.18
N ASP A 40 6.10 40.96 11.87
CA ASP A 40 6.37 40.36 10.56
C ASP A 40 5.09 39.76 9.95
N SER A 41 3.95 40.41 10.15
CA SER A 41 2.60 39.94 9.77
C SER A 41 2.21 40.25 8.32
N ASP A 42 3.13 40.63 7.45
CA ASP A 42 2.84 40.84 6.03
C ASP A 42 2.58 39.49 5.33
N GLY A 43 1.45 39.41 4.62
CA GLY A 43 1.09 38.23 3.86
C GLY A 43 2.21 37.89 2.87
N ALA A 44 2.46 36.59 2.69
CA ALA A 44 3.50 36.09 1.78
C ALA A 44 2.96 35.61 0.43
N PHE A 45 1.66 35.70 0.18
CA PHE A 45 1.00 35.19 -1.01
C PHE A 45 0.69 36.33 -1.98
N SER A 46 1.32 36.32 -3.14
CA SER A 46 1.20 37.34 -4.18
C SER A 46 0.40 36.83 -5.38
N VAL A 47 -0.39 37.72 -5.98
CA VAL A 47 -1.13 37.48 -7.21
C VAL A 47 -0.56 38.38 -8.32
N TYR A 48 -0.29 37.83 -9.50
CA TYR A 48 0.36 38.50 -10.63
C TYR A 48 -0.28 38.08 -11.96
N GLU A 49 0.27 38.52 -13.09
CA GLU A 49 -0.27 38.28 -14.46
C GLU A 49 -1.76 38.63 -14.58
N ASN A 50 -2.12 39.87 -14.25
CA ASN A 50 -3.51 40.38 -14.27
C ASN A 50 -4.49 39.54 -13.43
N GLY A 51 -4.02 38.98 -12.33
CA GLY A 51 -4.87 38.24 -11.42
C GLY A 51 -5.12 36.78 -11.79
N THR A 52 -4.33 36.21 -12.71
CA THR A 52 -4.53 34.83 -13.18
C THR A 52 -3.55 33.82 -12.57
N ARG A 53 -2.47 34.31 -11.96
CA ARG A 53 -1.43 33.49 -11.32
C ARG A 53 -1.13 33.95 -9.91
N TRP A 54 -0.65 33.02 -9.09
CA TRP A 54 -0.24 33.26 -7.71
C TRP A 54 1.08 32.60 -7.37
N HIS A 55 1.76 33.14 -6.37
CA HIS A 55 2.97 32.57 -5.77
C HIS A 55 3.02 32.92 -4.29
N CYS A 56 3.35 31.94 -3.45
CA CYS A 56 3.60 32.15 -2.02
C CYS A 56 5.09 32.16 -1.74
N PHE A 57 5.64 33.27 -1.26
CA PHE A 57 7.05 33.42 -0.93
C PHE A 57 7.46 32.66 0.36
N ALA A 58 6.51 32.20 1.17
CA ALA A 58 6.77 31.47 2.40
C ALA A 58 6.87 29.95 2.19
N CYS A 59 5.94 29.34 1.43
CA CYS A 59 5.98 27.89 1.14
C CYS A 59 6.54 27.55 -0.24
N GLY A 60 6.78 28.54 -1.11
CA GLY A 60 7.31 28.32 -2.46
C GLY A 60 6.32 27.84 -3.49
N GLU A 61 5.08 27.54 -3.11
CA GLU A 61 4.04 27.07 -4.00
C GLU A 61 3.54 28.15 -4.96
N SER A 62 3.19 27.76 -6.17
CA SER A 62 2.71 28.68 -7.22
C SER A 62 1.81 27.98 -8.21
N GLY A 63 0.94 28.77 -8.90
CA GLY A 63 0.06 28.18 -9.90
C GLY A 63 -1.00 29.14 -10.43
N ASP A 64 -2.07 28.60 -10.96
CA ASP A 64 -3.31 29.29 -11.32
C ASP A 64 -4.47 28.86 -10.38
N ILE A 65 -5.68 29.30 -10.69
CA ILE A 65 -6.87 28.97 -9.87
C ILE A 65 -7.11 27.46 -9.77
N PHE A 66 -6.85 26.71 -10.84
CA PHE A 66 -7.08 25.26 -10.86
C PHE A 66 -6.09 24.53 -9.94
N THR A 67 -4.82 24.91 -10.01
CA THR A 67 -3.80 24.40 -9.09
C THR A 67 -4.14 24.70 -7.64
N LEU A 68 -4.60 25.92 -7.34
CA LEU A 68 -4.99 26.33 -5.99
C LEU A 68 -6.19 25.53 -5.47
N ILE A 69 -7.24 25.38 -6.29
CA ILE A 69 -8.41 24.55 -5.99
C ILE A 69 -7.98 23.10 -5.74
N GLY A 70 -7.12 22.54 -6.59
CA GLY A 70 -6.62 21.18 -6.41
C GLY A 70 -5.94 20.96 -5.06
N LEU A 71 -5.12 21.91 -4.62
CA LEU A 71 -4.40 21.85 -3.34
C LEU A 71 -5.31 22.04 -2.11
N ILE A 72 -6.34 22.87 -2.22
CA ILE A 72 -7.24 23.18 -1.09
C ILE A 72 -8.35 22.13 -0.96
N GLU A 73 -8.95 21.74 -2.08
CA GLU A 73 -10.10 20.81 -2.11
C GLU A 73 -9.67 19.34 -2.29
N HIS A 74 -8.35 19.08 -2.29
CA HIS A 74 -7.77 17.73 -2.48
C HIS A 74 -8.22 17.04 -3.79
N LEU A 75 -8.23 17.77 -4.91
CA LEU A 75 -8.63 17.28 -6.22
C LEU A 75 -7.39 16.98 -7.08
N ASP A 76 -7.14 15.70 -7.36
CA ASP A 76 -5.90 15.25 -8.00
C ASP A 76 -5.88 15.42 -9.52
N SER A 77 -7.01 15.64 -10.18
CA SER A 77 -7.08 15.73 -11.63
C SER A 77 -7.62 17.08 -12.13
N PHE A 78 -7.03 17.57 -13.21
CA PHE A 78 -7.48 18.81 -13.86
C PHE A 78 -8.97 18.82 -14.25
N PRO A 79 -9.59 17.72 -14.74
CA PRO A 79 -11.02 17.69 -15.00
C PRO A 79 -11.87 17.92 -13.74
N GLN A 80 -11.46 17.39 -12.57
CA GLN A 80 -12.17 17.63 -11.30
C GLN A 80 -12.02 19.07 -10.83
N GLN A 81 -10.82 19.64 -10.92
CA GLN A 81 -10.55 21.05 -10.60
C GLN A 81 -11.34 22.00 -11.50
N LEU A 82 -11.43 21.69 -12.78
CA LEU A 82 -12.20 22.45 -13.75
C LEU A 82 -13.71 22.38 -13.49
N ALA A 83 -14.23 21.19 -13.18
CA ALA A 83 -15.63 20.99 -12.84
C ALA A 83 -16.01 21.77 -11.58
N PHE A 84 -15.19 21.70 -10.52
CA PHE A 84 -15.38 22.46 -9.29
C PHE A 84 -15.38 23.98 -9.52
N ALA A 85 -14.41 24.49 -10.30
CA ALA A 85 -14.35 25.91 -10.65
C ALA A 85 -15.56 26.35 -11.50
N SER A 86 -16.00 25.51 -12.43
CA SER A 86 -17.19 25.74 -13.26
C SER A 86 -18.48 25.85 -12.42
N GLU A 87 -18.66 24.95 -11.48
CA GLU A 87 -19.78 24.96 -10.55
C GLU A 87 -19.73 26.17 -9.62
N LEU A 88 -18.58 26.45 -9.02
CA LEU A 88 -18.36 27.53 -8.06
C LEU A 88 -18.65 28.93 -8.63
N PHE A 89 -18.32 29.14 -9.92
CA PHE A 89 -18.46 30.43 -10.60
C PHE A 89 -19.60 30.48 -11.63
N GLY A 90 -20.36 29.40 -11.78
CA GLY A 90 -21.47 29.31 -12.72
C GLY A 90 -21.06 29.49 -14.20
N VAL A 91 -19.83 29.12 -14.56
CA VAL A 91 -19.32 29.19 -15.93
C VAL A 91 -19.43 27.83 -16.58
N PRO A 92 -20.39 27.59 -17.49
CA PRO A 92 -20.58 26.26 -18.10
C PRO A 92 -19.38 25.90 -18.97
N VAL A 93 -18.78 24.74 -18.70
CA VAL A 93 -17.70 24.16 -19.51
C VAL A 93 -18.27 22.99 -20.28
N GLN A 94 -18.14 23.00 -21.61
CA GLN A 94 -18.51 21.84 -22.43
C GLN A 94 -17.52 20.71 -22.16
N ASN A 95 -18.00 19.62 -21.56
CA ASN A 95 -17.20 18.42 -21.37
C ASN A 95 -16.85 17.80 -22.74
N PRO A 96 -15.61 17.38 -22.96
CA PRO A 96 -15.31 16.48 -24.06
C PRO A 96 -16.07 15.15 -23.86
N PRO A 97 -16.47 14.45 -24.94
CA PRO A 97 -17.28 13.25 -24.85
C PRO A 97 -16.57 12.19 -24.00
N GLN A 98 -17.30 11.64 -23.04
CA GLN A 98 -16.88 10.48 -22.24
C GLN A 98 -16.72 9.28 -23.18
N ASN A 99 -15.50 8.88 -23.43
CA ASN A 99 -15.21 7.60 -24.07
C ASN A 99 -15.51 6.47 -23.07
N GLN A 100 -16.57 5.75 -23.33
CA GLN A 100 -16.89 4.48 -22.68
C GLN A 100 -15.77 3.47 -22.96
N ALA A 101 -15.20 2.96 -21.90
CA ALA A 101 -14.27 1.84 -21.94
C ALA A 101 -15.00 0.55 -22.37
N GLY A 102 -14.40 -0.17 -23.30
CA GLY A 102 -14.62 -1.60 -23.45
C GLY A 102 -14.96 -2.08 -24.83
N ARG A 103 -13.94 -2.49 -25.59
CA ARG A 103 -13.93 -3.78 -26.31
C ARG A 103 -12.60 -3.98 -27.04
N SER A 104 -11.92 -5.04 -26.66
CA SER A 104 -10.77 -5.62 -27.35
C SER A 104 -11.06 -5.96 -28.80
N ARG A 105 -10.17 -5.62 -29.74
CA ARG A 105 -9.98 -6.34 -31.01
C ARG A 105 -8.51 -6.30 -31.43
N LYS A 106 -8.04 -7.46 -31.86
CA LYS A 106 -6.71 -7.77 -32.43
C LYS A 106 -6.55 -7.11 -33.82
N PRO A 107 -5.31 -7.04 -34.30
CA PRO A 107 -4.95 -6.26 -35.48
C PRO A 107 -5.21 -7.01 -36.78
N ASP A 108 -5.64 -6.30 -37.81
CA ASP A 108 -5.52 -6.73 -39.18
C ASP A 108 -4.84 -5.65 -40.02
N GLN A 109 -3.99 -6.15 -40.91
CA GLN A 109 -3.12 -5.45 -41.82
C GLN A 109 -3.89 -4.97 -43.06
N ASN A 110 -3.36 -3.91 -43.64
CA ASN A 110 -3.39 -3.52 -45.04
C ASN A 110 -4.27 -2.35 -45.52
N ALA A 111 -3.56 -1.53 -46.19
CA ALA A 111 -3.81 -0.79 -47.45
C ALA A 111 -4.00 0.73 -47.35
N ASN A 112 -2.92 1.39 -47.78
CA ASN A 112 -2.82 2.58 -48.60
C ASN A 112 -4.12 3.30 -49.04
N HIS A 113 -4.21 4.61 -48.86
CA HIS A 113 -4.11 5.61 -49.95
C HIS A 113 -4.15 7.06 -49.42
N GLU A 114 -3.22 7.81 -49.93
CA GLU A 114 -3.03 9.23 -50.10
C GLU A 114 -4.27 10.16 -49.95
N ASN A 115 -4.17 11.29 -49.24
CA ASN A 115 -3.91 12.63 -49.78
C ASN A 115 -3.97 13.73 -48.72
N GLN A 116 -2.88 14.45 -48.69
CA GLN A 116 -2.67 15.93 -48.73
C GLN A 116 -3.45 16.82 -47.73
N ALA A 117 -2.63 17.40 -46.93
CA ALA A 117 -2.29 18.81 -46.70
C ALA A 117 -3.09 19.52 -45.60
N ASP A 118 -2.49 19.84 -44.47
CA ASP A 118 -1.94 21.17 -44.22
C ASP A 118 -1.36 21.32 -42.83
N THR A 119 -0.18 21.89 -42.83
CA THR A 119 0.51 22.61 -41.75
C THR A 119 0.94 21.85 -40.50
N GLU A 120 2.02 21.14 -40.67
CA GLU A 120 3.03 20.92 -39.63
C GLU A 120 3.57 22.26 -39.13
N LYS A 121 3.31 22.61 -37.87
CA LYS A 121 4.24 23.45 -37.14
C LYS A 121 5.42 22.58 -36.79
N SER A 122 6.46 22.64 -37.58
CA SER A 122 7.76 22.07 -37.28
C SER A 122 8.20 22.53 -35.89
N GLU A 123 8.32 21.59 -34.93
CA GLU A 123 9.25 21.77 -33.82
C GLU A 123 10.64 21.92 -34.44
N SER A 124 11.13 23.16 -34.50
CA SER A 124 12.49 23.45 -34.90
C SER A 124 13.43 22.69 -33.97
N ALA A 125 14.30 21.87 -34.56
CA ALA A 125 15.41 21.26 -33.84
C ALA A 125 16.11 22.33 -32.98
N PRO A 126 16.53 22.02 -31.74
CA PRO A 126 17.17 23.00 -30.87
C PRO A 126 18.37 23.59 -31.61
N ALA A 127 18.45 24.92 -31.64
CA ALA A 127 19.55 25.62 -32.26
C ALA A 127 20.89 25.06 -31.75
N PRO A 128 21.89 24.85 -32.60
CA PRO A 128 23.18 24.30 -32.22
C PRO A 128 23.75 25.13 -31.05
N LYS A 129 24.10 24.48 -29.96
CA LYS A 129 24.73 25.11 -28.78
C LYS A 129 25.99 25.81 -29.25
N LYS A 130 26.22 27.03 -28.76
CA LYS A 130 27.42 27.83 -29.10
C LYS A 130 28.66 27.10 -28.57
N ASP A 131 29.65 26.98 -29.45
CA ASP A 131 30.97 26.48 -29.10
C ASP A 131 31.80 27.58 -28.43
N TYR A 132 32.28 27.31 -27.21
CA TYR A 132 33.12 28.22 -26.46
C TYR A 132 34.58 27.78 -26.41
N HIS A 133 34.98 26.77 -27.18
CA HIS A 133 36.32 26.19 -27.13
C HIS A 133 37.43 27.25 -27.34
N ALA A 134 37.31 28.07 -28.37
CA ALA A 134 38.29 29.13 -28.68
C ALA A 134 38.41 30.18 -27.54
N TYR A 135 37.28 30.57 -26.94
CA TYR A 135 37.26 31.51 -25.82
C TYR A 135 37.90 30.92 -24.57
N ILE A 136 37.54 29.69 -24.21
CA ILE A 136 38.07 29.00 -23.04
C ILE A 136 39.56 28.72 -23.22
N SER A 137 40.03 28.28 -24.38
CA SER A 137 41.44 28.08 -24.68
C SER A 137 42.28 29.39 -24.52
N ALA A 138 41.79 30.49 -25.05
CA ALA A 138 42.46 31.80 -24.87
C ALA A 138 42.51 32.21 -23.38
N CYS A 139 41.47 31.89 -22.60
CA CYS A 139 41.45 32.13 -21.16
C CYS A 139 42.43 31.20 -20.39
N MET A 140 42.60 29.98 -20.83
CA MET A 140 43.59 29.04 -20.27
C MET A 140 45.01 29.51 -20.51
N ASP A 141 45.32 29.98 -21.71
CA ASP A 141 46.65 30.56 -22.05
C ASP A 141 46.94 31.81 -21.22
N ALA A 142 45.96 32.59 -20.87
CA ALA A 142 46.09 33.79 -20.04
C ALA A 142 46.09 33.56 -18.53
N VAL A 143 45.95 32.30 -18.06
CA VAL A 143 45.77 31.96 -16.64
C VAL A 143 46.93 32.46 -15.76
N THR A 144 48.13 32.53 -16.28
CA THR A 144 49.32 33.01 -15.56
C THR A 144 49.32 34.51 -15.28
N LYS A 145 48.40 35.29 -15.92
CA LYS A 145 48.27 36.74 -15.71
C LYS A 145 47.48 37.07 -14.44
N THR A 146 47.06 36.09 -13.67
CA THR A 146 46.37 36.28 -12.39
C THR A 146 46.88 35.34 -11.30
N ASP A 147 46.97 35.85 -10.08
CA ASP A 147 47.27 35.07 -8.88
C ASP A 147 46.03 34.47 -8.23
N TYR A 148 44.83 34.62 -8.84
CA TYR A 148 43.57 34.21 -8.23
C TYR A 148 43.54 32.73 -7.90
N TRP A 149 43.94 31.89 -8.84
CA TRP A 149 43.88 30.44 -8.65
C TRP A 149 44.92 29.94 -7.64
N THR A 150 46.14 30.52 -7.69
CA THR A 150 47.26 30.05 -6.84
C THR A 150 47.24 30.66 -5.44
N LYS A 151 47.06 31.99 -5.31
CA LYS A 151 47.10 32.67 -4.01
C LYS A 151 45.76 32.77 -3.32
N ILE A 152 44.67 32.99 -4.10
CA ILE A 152 43.31 33.17 -3.51
C ILE A 152 42.60 31.84 -3.35
N ARG A 153 42.75 30.89 -4.29
CA ARG A 153 42.10 29.56 -4.20
C ARG A 153 43.02 28.43 -3.77
N GLY A 154 44.34 28.66 -3.71
CA GLY A 154 45.30 27.70 -3.23
C GLY A 154 45.57 26.53 -4.18
N PHE A 155 45.15 26.61 -5.46
CA PHE A 155 45.35 25.52 -6.40
C PHE A 155 46.76 25.50 -6.99
N SER A 156 47.32 24.30 -7.12
CA SER A 156 48.60 24.11 -7.79
C SER A 156 48.49 24.27 -9.31
N PRO A 157 49.61 24.54 -10.01
CA PRO A 157 49.58 24.58 -11.48
C PRO A 157 49.09 23.30 -12.14
N GLU A 158 49.23 22.15 -11.47
CA GLU A 158 48.71 20.87 -11.95
C GLU A 158 47.20 20.82 -11.88
N ILE A 159 46.58 21.27 -10.80
CA ILE A 159 45.16 21.37 -10.61
C ILE A 159 44.54 22.35 -11.62
N ILE A 160 45.19 23.52 -11.80
CA ILE A 160 44.73 24.51 -12.79
C ILE A 160 44.67 23.89 -14.17
N ARG A 161 45.74 23.17 -14.58
CA ARG A 161 45.78 22.48 -15.89
C ARG A 161 44.77 21.34 -15.99
N ARG A 162 44.66 20.51 -14.94
CA ARG A 162 43.74 19.36 -14.89
C ARG A 162 42.30 19.79 -15.10
N PHE A 163 41.89 20.90 -14.50
CA PHE A 163 40.51 21.40 -14.59
C PHE A 163 40.34 22.53 -15.64
N GLN A 164 41.36 22.77 -16.47
CA GLN A 164 41.31 23.72 -17.55
C GLN A 164 40.90 25.13 -17.12
N LEU A 165 41.31 25.55 -15.92
CA LEU A 165 40.94 26.83 -15.35
C LEU A 165 41.56 27.98 -16.15
N GLY A 166 40.78 29.02 -16.41
CA GLY A 166 41.19 30.14 -17.27
C GLY A 166 41.07 31.51 -16.59
N TYR A 167 41.58 32.54 -17.30
CA TYR A 167 41.45 33.93 -16.93
C TYR A 167 41.23 34.83 -18.16
N ASP A 168 40.16 35.60 -18.13
CA ASP A 168 39.90 36.65 -19.09
C ASP A 168 40.50 37.97 -18.56
N ALA A 169 41.64 38.37 -19.12
CA ALA A 169 42.40 39.53 -18.65
C ALA A 169 41.71 40.86 -18.97
N GLU A 170 40.91 40.93 -20.05
CA GLU A 170 40.17 42.13 -20.44
C GLU A 170 39.02 42.40 -19.47
N LYS A 171 38.27 41.35 -19.09
CA LYS A 171 37.10 41.46 -18.22
C LYS A 171 37.45 41.28 -16.72
N GLN A 172 38.72 40.90 -16.41
CA GLN A 172 39.21 40.61 -15.07
C GLN A 172 38.28 39.56 -14.35
N ILE A 173 38.00 38.47 -15.04
CA ILE A 173 37.21 37.36 -14.53
C ILE A 173 37.96 36.04 -14.73
N VAL A 174 37.78 35.14 -13.80
CA VAL A 174 38.21 33.75 -13.94
C VAL A 174 37.16 32.93 -14.65
N VAL A 175 37.59 31.89 -15.37
CA VAL A 175 36.76 31.02 -16.16
C VAL A 175 36.90 29.59 -15.70
N ILE A 176 35.78 28.91 -15.47
CA ILE A 176 35.69 27.52 -15.03
C ILE A 176 34.86 26.75 -16.07
N PRO A 177 35.48 25.95 -16.93
CA PRO A 177 34.75 25.06 -17.83
C PRO A 177 34.04 23.96 -17.06
N TYR A 178 32.85 23.53 -17.50
CA TYR A 178 32.08 22.49 -16.82
C TYR A 178 32.54 21.07 -17.18
N ASP A 179 33.09 20.93 -18.38
CA ASP A 179 33.67 19.66 -18.85
C ASP A 179 34.66 19.94 -20.02
N SER A 180 35.27 18.90 -20.54
CA SER A 180 36.20 18.97 -21.69
C SER A 180 35.55 19.28 -23.04
N SER A 181 34.22 19.28 -23.13
CA SER A 181 33.49 19.64 -24.37
C SER A 181 33.43 21.15 -24.57
N HIS A 182 33.72 21.94 -23.55
CA HIS A 182 33.70 23.41 -23.56
C HIS A 182 32.37 24.02 -24.02
N THR A 183 31.28 23.31 -23.84
CA THR A 183 29.94 23.77 -24.21
C THR A 183 29.29 24.67 -23.14
N TYR A 184 29.85 24.66 -21.94
CA TYR A 184 29.38 25.46 -20.81
C TYR A 184 30.55 25.90 -19.90
N TYR A 185 30.43 27.09 -19.32
CA TYR A 185 31.41 27.61 -18.36
C TYR A 185 30.77 28.52 -17.32
N LEU A 186 31.44 28.70 -16.20
CA LEU A 186 31.10 29.67 -15.16
C LEU A 186 32.22 30.72 -15.12
N THR A 187 31.86 31.99 -14.93
CA THR A 187 32.84 33.03 -14.66
C THR A 187 32.62 33.66 -13.28
N ARG A 188 33.73 34.09 -12.68
CA ARG A 188 33.74 34.81 -11.39
C ARG A 188 34.66 36.02 -11.48
N SER A 189 34.22 37.15 -10.90
CA SER A 189 35.03 38.35 -10.79
C SER A 189 36.22 38.10 -9.80
N VAL A 190 37.42 38.57 -10.20
CA VAL A 190 38.59 38.53 -9.28
C VAL A 190 38.52 39.59 -8.17
N ARG A 191 37.69 40.64 -8.33
CA ARG A 191 37.53 41.77 -7.41
C ARG A 191 36.30 41.73 -6.54
N GLY A 192 35.40 40.75 -6.75
CA GLY A 192 34.09 40.70 -6.06
C GLY A 192 33.40 39.34 -6.11
N LYS A 193 32.20 39.23 -5.52
CA LYS A 193 31.43 37.98 -5.45
C LYS A 193 30.50 37.77 -6.65
N SER A 194 30.70 38.47 -7.77
CA SER A 194 29.78 38.33 -8.94
C SER A 194 30.14 37.11 -9.78
N PHE A 195 29.13 36.30 -10.06
CA PHE A 195 29.19 35.19 -11.02
C PHE A 195 28.44 35.56 -12.28
N ARG A 196 28.92 35.11 -13.45
CA ARG A 196 28.17 35.19 -14.69
C ARG A 196 28.22 33.85 -15.42
N LYS A 197 27.10 33.50 -16.02
CA LYS A 197 26.88 32.28 -16.81
C LYS A 197 26.58 32.66 -18.25
N PRO A 198 26.84 31.79 -19.24
CA PRO A 198 26.34 31.97 -20.59
C PRO A 198 24.82 32.15 -20.58
N LYS A 199 24.29 32.90 -21.57
CA LYS A 199 22.84 33.03 -21.68
C LYS A 199 22.23 31.68 -22.05
N SER A 200 21.10 31.33 -21.42
CA SER A 200 20.41 30.05 -21.65
C SER A 200 20.00 29.84 -23.10
N ILE A 201 19.75 30.92 -23.85
CA ILE A 201 19.46 30.85 -25.30
C ILE A 201 20.67 30.40 -26.15
N GLU A 202 21.91 30.62 -25.64
CA GLU A 202 23.15 30.27 -26.34
C GLU A 202 23.73 28.92 -25.90
N ALA A 203 23.63 28.60 -24.63
CA ALA A 203 24.28 27.44 -24.02
C ALA A 203 23.30 26.39 -23.43
N GLY A 204 22.01 26.69 -23.42
CA GLY A 204 21.00 25.88 -22.76
C GLY A 204 20.96 26.13 -21.24
N GLU A 205 20.30 25.23 -20.48
CA GLU A 205 20.30 25.28 -19.05
C GLU A 205 21.67 24.92 -18.48
N GLU A 206 22.00 25.45 -17.32
CA GLU A 206 23.24 25.11 -16.61
C GLU A 206 23.29 23.63 -16.29
N PRO A 207 24.28 22.87 -16.77
CA PRO A 207 24.43 21.47 -16.42
C PRO A 207 24.96 21.29 -14.97
N ILE A 208 24.88 20.06 -14.46
CA ILE A 208 25.62 19.69 -13.27
C ILE A 208 27.12 19.68 -13.61
N TYR A 209 27.93 20.41 -12.85
CA TYR A 209 29.38 20.39 -13.01
C TYR A 209 29.92 18.97 -12.81
N HIS A 210 30.70 18.48 -13.77
CA HIS A 210 31.32 17.14 -13.74
C HIS A 210 30.31 15.98 -13.58
N ARG A 211 29.09 16.11 -14.14
CA ARG A 211 27.98 15.12 -14.04
C ARG A 211 28.41 13.67 -14.32
N ALA A 212 29.37 13.45 -15.21
CA ALA A 212 29.85 12.12 -15.55
C ALA A 212 30.37 11.32 -14.34
N ALA A 213 30.84 11.99 -13.27
CA ALA A 213 31.32 11.37 -12.06
C ALA A 213 30.28 10.49 -11.35
N LEU A 214 28.99 10.77 -11.49
CA LEU A 214 27.89 9.94 -10.95
C LEU A 214 27.85 8.52 -11.53
N TYR A 215 28.45 8.31 -12.71
CA TYR A 215 28.29 7.09 -13.50
C TYR A 215 29.61 6.41 -13.89
N GLN A 216 30.75 6.96 -13.48
CA GLN A 216 32.07 6.47 -13.90
C GLN A 216 32.73 5.54 -12.88
N SER A 217 32.35 5.63 -11.61
CA SER A 217 33.01 4.92 -10.53
C SER A 217 32.00 4.53 -9.46
N ALA A 218 32.25 3.42 -8.75
CA ALA A 218 31.53 3.03 -7.55
C ALA A 218 32.06 3.73 -6.27
N GLN A 219 33.10 4.55 -6.37
CA GLN A 219 33.59 5.32 -5.23
C GLN A 219 32.62 6.42 -4.84
N PRO A 220 32.49 6.73 -3.54
CA PRO A 220 31.62 7.81 -3.08
C PRO A 220 31.90 9.12 -3.81
N CYS A 221 30.83 9.77 -4.31
CA CYS A 221 30.90 11.01 -5.07
C CYS A 221 30.42 12.18 -4.19
N PHE A 222 31.27 13.19 -4.04
CA PHE A 222 30.92 14.40 -3.30
C PHE A 222 29.99 15.30 -4.11
N VAL A 223 28.96 15.82 -3.45
CA VAL A 223 28.01 16.77 -4.02
C VAL A 223 28.22 18.11 -3.36
N CYS A 224 28.77 19.07 -4.10
CA CYS A 224 29.11 20.40 -3.62
C CYS A 224 28.15 21.48 -4.19
N GLU A 225 28.13 22.64 -3.56
CA GLU A 225 27.33 23.77 -4.06
C GLU A 225 27.96 24.40 -5.29
N SER A 226 29.26 24.61 -5.31
CA SER A 226 29.96 25.30 -6.38
C SER A 226 31.05 24.45 -7.06
N PRO A 227 31.39 24.73 -8.34
CA PRO A 227 32.51 24.06 -9.01
C PRO A 227 33.86 24.22 -8.29
N ILE A 228 34.09 25.33 -7.59
CA ILE A 228 35.33 25.55 -6.86
C ILE A 228 35.47 24.57 -5.69
N ASP A 229 34.37 24.29 -5.00
CA ASP A 229 34.35 23.33 -3.89
C ASP A 229 34.55 21.91 -4.40
N ALA A 230 33.89 21.53 -5.50
CA ALA A 230 34.08 20.24 -6.14
C ALA A 230 35.56 20.06 -6.61
N ILE A 231 36.15 21.09 -7.18
CA ILE A 231 37.59 21.07 -7.54
C ILE A 231 38.46 20.90 -6.29
N SER A 232 38.13 21.56 -5.17
CA SER A 232 38.87 21.48 -3.93
C SER A 232 38.87 20.06 -3.34
N VAL A 233 37.71 19.38 -3.39
CA VAL A 233 37.58 17.95 -3.01
C VAL A 233 38.45 17.09 -3.91
N MET A 234 38.34 17.24 -5.24
CA MET A 234 39.12 16.46 -6.21
C MET A 234 40.62 16.78 -6.22
N ALA A 235 41.00 17.93 -5.67
CA ALA A 235 42.38 18.31 -5.48
C ALA A 235 42.97 17.77 -4.17
N ALA A 236 42.15 17.50 -3.18
CA ALA A 236 42.53 16.95 -1.89
C ALA A 236 42.67 15.42 -1.88
N GLY A 237 41.97 14.71 -2.78
CA GLY A 237 42.01 13.24 -2.84
C GLY A 237 41.52 12.65 -4.16
N PRO A 238 41.56 11.32 -4.28
CA PRO A 238 41.15 10.63 -5.51
C PRO A 238 39.60 10.47 -5.64
N TYR A 239 38.84 11.24 -4.90
CA TYR A 239 37.39 11.11 -4.86
C TYR A 239 36.69 11.98 -5.91
N PRO A 240 35.72 11.44 -6.66
CA PRO A 240 34.94 12.23 -7.59
C PRO A 240 34.08 13.25 -6.86
N ALA A 241 33.86 14.40 -7.49
CA ALA A 241 32.94 15.40 -6.99
C ALA A 241 32.17 16.08 -8.13
N ILE A 242 30.93 16.45 -7.85
CA ILE A 242 30.05 17.23 -8.73
C ILE A 242 29.65 18.53 -8.03
N ALA A 243 29.15 19.51 -8.81
CA ALA A 243 28.53 20.68 -8.22
C ALA A 243 27.16 20.96 -8.85
N VAL A 244 26.18 21.29 -7.99
CA VAL A 244 24.77 21.48 -8.39
C VAL A 244 24.45 22.93 -8.77
N GLY A 245 25.35 23.89 -8.47
CA GLY A 245 25.21 25.30 -8.84
C GLY A 245 24.37 26.12 -7.88
N GLY A 246 24.45 25.85 -6.58
CA GLY A 246 23.74 26.48 -5.48
C GLY A 246 23.06 25.46 -4.59
N THR A 247 22.20 25.89 -3.67
CA THR A 247 21.49 25.02 -2.72
C THR A 247 20.35 24.21 -3.35
N GLY A 248 19.96 24.50 -4.62
CA GLY A 248 18.87 23.84 -5.30
C GLY A 248 19.25 22.50 -5.93
N ALA A 249 18.85 21.39 -5.32
CA ALA A 249 19.15 20.03 -5.77
C ALA A 249 18.31 19.51 -6.94
N ARG A 250 17.38 20.30 -7.46
CA ARG A 250 16.40 19.87 -8.51
C ARG A 250 17.05 19.20 -9.72
N LYS A 251 18.17 19.73 -10.20
CA LYS A 251 18.88 19.16 -11.36
C LYS A 251 19.49 17.79 -11.05
N LEU A 252 20.02 17.62 -9.83
CA LEU A 252 20.57 16.34 -9.38
C LEU A 252 19.45 15.30 -9.25
N LEU A 253 18.33 15.66 -8.64
CA LEU A 253 17.20 14.76 -8.50
C LEU A 253 16.63 14.34 -9.86
N ALA A 254 16.50 15.27 -10.81
CA ALA A 254 16.08 14.94 -12.18
C ALA A 254 17.09 14.00 -12.87
N ALA A 255 18.39 14.20 -12.67
CA ALA A 255 19.42 13.31 -13.22
C ALA A 255 19.39 11.92 -12.60
N ILE A 256 19.07 11.82 -11.30
CA ILE A 256 18.92 10.55 -10.56
C ILE A 256 17.64 9.83 -11.01
N ASP A 257 16.54 10.56 -11.22
CA ASP A 257 15.27 9.98 -11.70
C ASP A 257 15.42 9.44 -13.15
N GLU A 258 16.25 10.10 -13.97
CA GLU A 258 16.59 9.62 -15.31
C GLU A 258 17.48 8.37 -15.28
N LYS A 259 18.52 8.38 -14.43
CA LYS A 259 19.46 7.28 -14.28
C LYS A 259 20.04 7.30 -12.86
N PRO A 260 19.82 6.24 -12.04
CA PRO A 260 20.42 6.14 -10.70
C PRO A 260 21.96 6.22 -10.76
N PRO A 261 22.61 6.88 -9.79
CA PRO A 261 24.06 6.93 -9.71
C PRO A 261 24.64 5.54 -9.40
N LEU A 262 25.85 5.27 -9.88
CA LEU A 262 26.58 4.04 -9.60
C LEU A 262 27.31 4.08 -8.25
N CYS A 263 27.39 5.25 -7.63
CA CYS A 263 28.14 5.51 -6.41
C CYS A 263 27.23 6.06 -5.30
N PRO A 264 27.55 5.81 -4.03
CA PRO A 264 26.94 6.55 -2.93
C PRO A 264 27.37 8.03 -2.97
N LEU A 265 26.52 8.90 -2.45
CA LEU A 265 26.73 10.35 -2.50
C LEU A 265 27.15 10.91 -1.13
N ILE A 266 28.08 11.87 -1.11
CA ILE A 266 28.44 12.61 0.10
C ILE A 266 28.04 14.06 -0.10
N LEU A 267 27.08 14.52 0.69
CA LEU A 267 26.58 15.90 0.63
C LEU A 267 27.57 16.81 1.36
N CYS A 268 28.32 17.59 0.58
CA CYS A 268 29.38 18.51 1.05
C CYS A 268 28.99 19.94 0.68
N PHE A 269 28.02 20.50 1.42
CA PHE A 269 27.52 21.86 1.25
C PHE A 269 28.20 22.82 2.22
N ASP A 270 27.96 24.13 2.06
CA ASP A 270 28.52 25.16 2.93
C ASP A 270 28.14 24.93 4.40
N GLU A 271 29.05 25.22 5.34
CA GLU A 271 28.84 25.09 6.78
C GLU A 271 28.05 26.29 7.36
N ASP A 272 27.07 26.78 6.62
CA ASP A 272 26.13 27.78 7.08
C ASP A 272 24.70 27.20 7.20
N GLU A 273 23.77 27.96 7.77
CA GLU A 273 22.39 27.48 7.99
C GLU A 273 21.70 27.09 6.68
N PRO A 274 21.78 27.88 5.57
CA PRO A 274 21.21 27.47 4.28
C PRO A 274 21.81 26.19 3.72
N GLY A 275 23.14 26.00 3.81
CA GLY A 275 23.83 24.81 3.32
C GLY A 275 23.43 23.55 4.10
N ARG A 276 23.38 23.62 5.43
CA ARG A 276 22.94 22.51 6.29
C ARG A 276 21.47 22.13 6.01
N LYS A 277 20.61 23.13 5.82
CA LYS A 277 19.21 22.89 5.44
C LYS A 277 19.11 22.21 4.07
N ALA A 278 19.85 22.69 3.09
CA ALA A 278 19.88 22.10 1.76
C ALA A 278 20.37 20.65 1.76
N ALA A 279 21.39 20.32 2.59
CA ALA A 279 21.85 18.95 2.77
C ALA A 279 20.79 18.06 3.38
N SER A 280 20.04 18.54 4.39
CA SER A 280 18.95 17.81 5.02
C SER A 280 17.78 17.57 4.03
N ASP A 281 17.36 18.61 3.31
CA ASP A 281 16.26 18.51 2.35
C ASP A 281 16.60 17.54 1.20
N LEU A 282 17.84 17.64 0.67
CA LEU A 282 18.31 16.72 -0.36
C LEU A 282 18.42 15.29 0.17
N GLY A 283 18.90 15.10 1.39
CA GLY A 283 18.99 13.78 2.03
C GLY A 283 17.64 13.09 2.13
N ALA A 284 16.58 13.83 2.51
CA ALA A 284 15.22 13.31 2.55
C ALA A 284 14.71 12.86 1.16
N GLU A 285 15.08 13.57 0.10
CA GLU A 285 14.71 13.21 -1.28
C GLU A 285 15.52 12.01 -1.81
N LEU A 286 16.80 11.87 -1.42
CA LEU A 286 17.64 10.71 -1.76
C LEU A 286 17.13 9.43 -1.08
N LEU A 287 16.67 9.51 0.18
CA LEU A 287 16.06 8.38 0.89
C LEU A 287 14.83 7.85 0.15
N LYS A 288 13.95 8.73 -0.33
CA LYS A 288 12.76 8.33 -1.12
C LYS A 288 13.12 7.56 -2.39
N ARG A 289 14.32 7.82 -2.95
CA ARG A 289 14.84 7.20 -4.18
C ARG A 289 15.75 6.01 -3.93
N ALA A 290 15.89 5.59 -2.67
CA ALA A 290 16.80 4.52 -2.25
C ALA A 290 18.26 4.74 -2.68
N VAL A 291 18.72 6.01 -2.75
CA VAL A 291 20.11 6.37 -3.04
C VAL A 291 20.88 6.44 -1.72
N SER A 292 21.96 5.68 -1.64
CA SER A 292 22.86 5.71 -0.47
C SER A 292 23.59 7.03 -0.40
N PHE A 293 23.56 7.69 0.78
CA PHE A 293 24.26 8.95 0.99
C PHE A 293 24.72 9.14 2.44
N ALA A 294 25.65 10.07 2.63
CA ALA A 294 26.00 10.66 3.92
C ALA A 294 26.08 12.18 3.78
N VAL A 295 25.96 12.89 4.89
CA VAL A 295 26.32 14.32 4.96
C VAL A 295 27.74 14.40 5.47
N ALA A 296 28.57 15.21 4.79
CA ALA A 296 29.95 15.45 5.23
C ALA A 296 29.92 16.20 6.58
N ASP A 297 30.57 15.64 7.55
CA ASP A 297 30.75 16.26 8.89
C ASP A 297 32.25 16.48 9.13
N PHE A 298 32.66 17.72 9.10
CA PHE A 298 34.06 18.11 9.24
C PHE A 298 34.38 18.57 10.66
N ASP A 299 35.48 18.10 11.20
CA ASP A 299 36.07 18.71 12.43
C ASP A 299 36.59 20.09 12.10
N LEU A 300 35.82 21.11 12.37
CA LEU A 300 36.13 22.49 12.10
C LEU A 300 37.27 23.03 13.00
N SER A 301 37.63 22.35 14.10
CA SER A 301 38.63 22.80 15.05
C SER A 301 40.05 22.84 14.44
N VAL A 302 40.31 22.00 13.43
CA VAL A 302 41.61 21.90 12.75
C VAL A 302 41.82 22.94 11.65
N PHE A 303 40.83 23.75 11.36
CA PHE A 303 40.88 24.81 10.34
C PHE A 303 40.90 26.20 10.99
N PRO A 304 41.56 27.20 10.36
CA PRO A 304 41.53 28.59 10.80
C PRO A 304 40.09 29.14 10.84
N GLU A 305 39.73 29.92 11.87
CA GLU A 305 38.35 30.42 12.06
C GLU A 305 37.76 31.15 10.83
N ASN A 306 38.62 31.90 10.11
CA ASN A 306 38.20 32.62 8.89
C ASN A 306 38.15 31.76 7.63
N LEU A 307 38.41 30.44 7.74
CA LEU A 307 38.42 29.48 6.63
C LEU A 307 37.64 28.21 7.01
N ARG A 308 36.37 28.38 7.48
CA ARG A 308 35.51 27.30 7.97
C ARG A 308 34.17 27.26 7.29
N LYS A 309 34.03 27.88 6.11
CA LYS A 309 32.71 28.01 5.47
C LYS A 309 32.45 26.93 4.42
N ASP A 310 33.36 26.70 3.50
CA ASP A 310 33.20 25.85 2.35
C ASP A 310 34.40 24.92 2.11
N ALA A 311 34.27 23.95 1.19
CA ALA A 311 35.35 23.00 0.91
C ALA A 311 36.62 23.66 0.38
N ASN A 312 36.53 24.79 -0.31
CA ASN A 312 37.70 25.54 -0.72
C ASN A 312 38.39 26.23 0.48
N ASP A 313 37.68 26.73 1.45
CA ASP A 313 38.22 27.26 2.69
C ASP A 313 38.98 26.20 3.47
N PHE A 314 38.45 24.99 3.62
CA PHE A 314 39.11 23.86 4.25
C PHE A 314 40.39 23.47 3.52
N TYR A 315 40.34 23.35 2.19
CA TYR A 315 41.48 23.05 1.35
C TYR A 315 42.60 24.06 1.48
N ARG A 316 42.26 25.34 1.61
CA ARG A 316 43.23 26.44 1.84
C ARG A 316 43.77 26.50 3.27
N GLY A 317 42.89 26.24 4.23
CA GLY A 317 43.17 26.36 5.66
C GLY A 317 44.14 25.30 6.17
N ASN A 318 43.86 24.04 5.87
CA ASN A 318 44.69 22.89 6.23
C ASN A 318 44.44 21.75 5.23
N ARG A 319 45.22 21.71 4.17
CA ARG A 319 45.07 20.74 3.07
C ARG A 319 45.22 19.29 3.55
N GLN A 320 46.15 19.02 4.47
CA GLN A 320 46.37 17.67 4.95
C GLN A 320 45.17 17.18 5.76
N ALA A 321 44.72 17.96 6.74
CA ALA A 321 43.55 17.60 7.55
C ALA A 321 42.30 17.45 6.69
N PHE A 322 42.10 18.32 5.68
CA PHE A 322 40.98 18.21 4.74
C PHE A 322 41.04 16.91 3.92
N SER A 323 42.23 16.55 3.41
CA SER A 323 42.42 15.29 2.67
C SER A 323 42.13 14.05 3.53
N GLU A 324 42.61 14.06 4.80
CA GLU A 324 42.39 12.98 5.75
C GLU A 324 40.89 12.83 6.11
N GLN A 325 40.18 13.92 6.36
CA GLN A 325 38.76 13.89 6.69
C GLN A 325 37.91 13.45 5.51
N ILE A 326 38.19 13.93 4.29
CA ILE A 326 37.50 13.45 3.05
C ILE A 326 37.69 11.93 2.92
N ALA A 327 38.88 11.41 3.13
CA ALA A 327 39.17 9.99 3.03
C ALA A 327 38.38 9.18 4.07
N GLN A 328 38.35 9.66 5.32
CA GLN A 328 37.58 9.01 6.40
C GLN A 328 36.09 8.98 6.11
N ILE A 329 35.49 10.10 5.68
CA ILE A 329 34.06 10.19 5.34
C ILE A 329 33.75 9.25 4.18
N ALA A 330 34.56 9.25 3.13
CA ALA A 330 34.34 8.39 1.97
C ALA A 330 34.45 6.90 2.29
N GLU A 331 35.44 6.50 3.09
CA GLU A 331 35.64 5.09 3.48
C GLU A 331 34.54 4.61 4.42
N SER A 332 34.10 5.44 5.36
CA SER A 332 32.95 5.14 6.24
C SER A 332 31.68 4.89 5.46
N LEU A 333 31.34 5.74 4.47
CA LEU A 333 30.16 5.57 3.66
C LEU A 333 30.27 4.34 2.74
N LYS A 334 31.45 4.08 2.18
CA LYS A 334 31.71 2.90 1.36
C LYS A 334 31.47 1.61 2.15
N SER A 335 32.06 1.50 3.33
CA SER A 335 31.92 0.33 4.20
C SER A 335 30.45 0.13 4.63
N SER A 336 29.76 1.19 4.98
CA SER A 336 28.31 1.13 5.32
C SER A 336 27.47 0.71 4.14
N SER A 337 27.75 1.21 2.94
CA SER A 337 27.03 0.87 1.71
C SER A 337 27.28 -0.59 1.29
N GLU A 338 28.49 -1.08 1.42
CA GLU A 338 28.83 -2.49 1.15
C GLU A 338 28.13 -3.45 2.11
N ALA A 339 28.05 -3.09 3.41
CA ALA A 339 27.32 -3.87 4.41
C ALA A 339 25.82 -3.95 4.10
N VAL A 340 25.18 -2.81 3.76
CA VAL A 340 23.75 -2.77 3.36
C VAL A 340 23.51 -3.59 2.08
N GLN A 341 24.40 -3.50 1.09
CA GLN A 341 24.28 -4.29 -0.13
C GLN A 341 24.46 -5.80 0.13
N ALA A 342 25.37 -6.17 1.03
CA ALA A 342 25.54 -7.58 1.42
C ALA A 342 24.29 -8.13 2.12
N GLU A 343 23.69 -7.36 3.02
CA GLU A 343 22.42 -7.71 3.68
C GLU A 343 21.26 -7.82 2.67
N GLN A 344 21.15 -6.90 1.71
CA GLN A 344 20.15 -6.96 0.65
C GLN A 344 20.34 -8.17 -0.27
N ARG A 345 21.58 -8.55 -0.58
CA ARG A 345 21.90 -9.78 -1.35
C ARG A 345 21.48 -11.02 -0.59
N SER A 346 21.84 -11.13 0.69
CA SER A 346 21.43 -12.25 1.55
C SER A 346 19.91 -12.37 1.61
N THR A 347 19.20 -11.26 1.87
CA THR A 347 17.73 -11.24 1.90
C THR A 347 17.12 -11.66 0.55
N ASN A 348 17.74 -11.26 -0.57
CA ASN A 348 17.27 -11.65 -1.89
C ASN A 348 17.54 -13.12 -2.19
N GLU A 349 18.69 -13.66 -1.78
CA GLU A 349 19.04 -15.08 -1.90
C GLU A 349 18.08 -15.96 -1.09
N ASP A 350 17.69 -15.54 0.12
CA ASP A 350 16.71 -16.21 0.97
C ASP A 350 15.30 -16.25 0.35
N CYS A 351 15.00 -15.35 -0.58
CA CYS A 351 13.74 -15.33 -1.33
C CYS A 351 13.71 -16.25 -2.54
N THR A 352 14.82 -16.90 -2.90
CA THR A 352 14.88 -17.81 -4.07
C THR A 352 14.07 -19.07 -3.84
N GLY A 353 13.52 -19.65 -4.92
CA GLY A 353 12.83 -20.93 -4.83
C GLY A 353 13.75 -22.05 -4.30
N ALA A 354 15.05 -22.00 -4.57
CA ALA A 354 16.02 -22.98 -4.08
C ALA A 354 16.20 -22.89 -2.55
N ALA A 355 16.31 -21.68 -1.99
CA ALA A 355 16.39 -21.49 -0.55
C ALA A 355 15.10 -21.95 0.16
N ARG A 356 13.94 -21.61 -0.42
CA ARG A 356 12.63 -22.02 0.12
C ARG A 356 12.32 -23.50 -0.06
N LEU A 357 12.98 -24.19 -1.02
CA LEU A 357 12.78 -25.62 -1.24
C LEU A 357 13.24 -26.44 -0.03
N SER A 358 14.36 -26.10 0.59
CA SER A 358 14.81 -26.79 1.81
C SER A 358 13.79 -26.69 2.93
N GLU A 359 13.31 -25.47 3.20
CA GLU A 359 12.26 -25.20 4.20
C GLU A 359 10.95 -25.98 3.88
N PHE A 360 10.58 -26.02 2.60
CA PHE A 360 9.42 -26.79 2.14
C PHE A 360 9.60 -28.29 2.37
N LEU A 361 10.75 -28.87 2.01
CA LEU A 361 11.05 -30.28 2.22
C LEU A 361 11.04 -30.64 3.70
N ASP A 362 11.60 -29.80 4.55
CA ASP A 362 11.54 -29.97 6.00
C ASP A 362 10.09 -29.94 6.53
N SER A 363 9.24 -29.12 5.92
CA SER A 363 7.82 -29.01 6.31
C SER A 363 6.99 -30.24 5.94
N ILE A 364 7.33 -30.97 4.87
CA ILE A 364 6.59 -32.17 4.44
C ILE A 364 7.15 -33.47 5.03
N HIS A 365 8.43 -33.49 5.42
CA HIS A 365 9.07 -34.67 6.02
C HIS A 365 9.16 -34.59 7.53
N GLY A 366 8.95 -33.44 8.13
CA GLY A 366 8.99 -33.21 9.57
C GLY A 366 7.71 -33.66 10.27
N SER A 367 7.78 -33.87 11.58
CA SER A 367 6.65 -34.18 12.44
C SER A 367 5.57 -33.06 12.53
N ALA A 368 5.84 -31.93 11.88
CA ALA A 368 4.95 -30.77 11.77
C ALA A 368 4.22 -30.70 10.42
N ALA A 369 4.12 -31.81 9.67
CA ALA A 369 3.26 -31.87 8.48
C ALA A 369 1.84 -31.45 8.90
N GLN A 370 1.31 -30.43 8.22
CA GLN A 370 0.01 -29.86 8.58
C GLN A 370 -1.08 -30.84 8.13
N GLU A 371 -1.63 -31.59 9.10
CA GLU A 371 -2.79 -32.45 8.86
C GLU A 371 -4.07 -31.61 8.76
N ALA A 372 -4.99 -32.07 7.90
CA ALA A 372 -6.33 -31.48 7.84
C ALA A 372 -7.06 -31.68 9.17
N VAL A 373 -7.79 -30.67 9.64
CA VAL A 373 -8.66 -30.77 10.79
C VAL A 373 -10.05 -31.15 10.30
N PRO A 374 -10.54 -32.41 10.54
CA PRO A 374 -11.85 -32.82 10.09
C PRO A 374 -12.97 -31.98 10.72
N THR A 375 -13.92 -31.53 9.93
CA THR A 375 -15.09 -30.78 10.40
C THR A 375 -16.10 -31.65 11.14
N GLY A 376 -16.01 -32.97 10.94
CA GLY A 376 -16.98 -33.94 11.39
C GLY A 376 -18.18 -34.13 10.46
N PHE A 377 -18.26 -33.36 9.38
CA PHE A 377 -19.20 -33.59 8.28
C PHE A 377 -18.47 -34.30 7.13
N GLN A 378 -18.55 -35.63 7.06
CA GLN A 378 -17.76 -36.48 6.14
C GLN A 378 -17.80 -36.02 4.69
N ASP A 379 -18.98 -35.62 4.19
CA ASP A 379 -19.10 -35.16 2.79
C ASP A 379 -18.40 -33.80 2.58
N LEU A 380 -18.37 -32.94 3.60
CA LEU A 380 -17.63 -31.68 3.56
C LEU A 380 -16.14 -31.96 3.64
N ASP A 381 -15.71 -32.83 4.53
CA ASP A 381 -14.30 -33.21 4.68
C ASP A 381 -13.78 -33.82 3.39
N SER A 382 -14.56 -34.66 2.71
CA SER A 382 -14.20 -35.21 1.40
C SER A 382 -14.06 -34.15 0.30
N GLN A 383 -14.86 -33.08 0.34
CA GLN A 383 -14.75 -31.97 -0.62
C GLN A 383 -13.57 -31.03 -0.30
N LEU A 384 -13.11 -31.05 0.94
CA LEU A 384 -11.97 -30.26 1.45
C LEU A 384 -10.68 -31.07 1.57
N ASP A 385 -10.60 -32.23 0.93
CA ASP A 385 -9.43 -33.11 0.93
C ASP A 385 -8.98 -33.55 2.36
N GLY A 386 -9.97 -33.88 3.19
CA GLY A 386 -9.78 -34.37 4.56
C GLY A 386 -10.23 -33.42 5.66
N GLY A 387 -10.50 -32.17 5.38
CA GLY A 387 -10.95 -31.19 6.37
C GLY A 387 -10.40 -29.78 6.18
N LEU A 388 -10.22 -29.06 7.28
CA LEU A 388 -9.73 -27.68 7.27
C LEU A 388 -8.20 -27.66 7.35
N PHE A 389 -7.56 -27.08 6.34
CA PHE A 389 -6.14 -26.70 6.37
C PHE A 389 -5.96 -25.23 6.77
N ALA A 390 -4.74 -24.80 7.00
CA ALA A 390 -4.46 -23.37 7.18
C ALA A 390 -5.00 -22.57 5.99
N GLY A 391 -5.96 -21.69 6.26
CA GLY A 391 -6.67 -20.94 5.25
C GLY A 391 -7.82 -20.13 5.84
N LEU A 392 -8.35 -19.21 5.05
CA LEU A 392 -9.55 -18.43 5.38
C LEU A 392 -10.77 -19.06 4.69
N TYR A 393 -11.67 -19.58 5.51
CA TYR A 393 -12.95 -20.17 5.12
C TYR A 393 -14.08 -19.19 5.44
N ILE A 394 -14.91 -18.87 4.47
CA ILE A 394 -16.07 -17.99 4.69
C ILE A 394 -17.36 -18.72 4.39
N LEU A 395 -18.27 -18.75 5.38
CA LEU A 395 -19.59 -19.36 5.29
C LEU A 395 -20.65 -18.28 5.18
N GLY A 396 -21.39 -18.24 4.08
CA GLY A 396 -22.55 -17.38 3.90
C GLY A 396 -23.85 -18.14 3.85
N ALA A 397 -24.91 -17.56 4.38
CA ALA A 397 -26.27 -18.13 4.26
C ALA A 397 -27.34 -17.06 4.36
N VAL A 398 -28.51 -17.36 3.83
CA VAL A 398 -29.74 -16.61 4.10
C VAL A 398 -30.04 -16.63 5.61
N SER A 399 -30.60 -15.54 6.13
CA SER A 399 -30.96 -15.46 7.55
C SER A 399 -31.87 -16.61 7.97
N SER A 400 -31.67 -17.09 9.21
CA SER A 400 -32.47 -18.15 9.84
C SER A 400 -32.30 -19.56 9.25
N LEU A 401 -31.33 -19.81 8.37
CA LEU A 401 -31.01 -21.16 7.90
C LEU A 401 -30.00 -21.91 8.78
N GLY A 402 -29.57 -21.31 9.91
CA GLY A 402 -28.75 -21.99 10.91
C GLY A 402 -27.24 -21.79 10.77
N LYS A 403 -26.75 -20.64 10.23
CA LYS A 403 -25.31 -20.31 10.11
C LYS A 403 -24.53 -20.55 11.39
N THR A 404 -24.92 -19.83 12.46
CA THR A 404 -24.36 -19.96 13.81
C THR A 404 -24.41 -21.39 14.33
N THR A 405 -25.53 -22.09 14.11
CA THR A 405 -25.70 -23.48 14.54
C THR A 405 -24.77 -24.43 13.78
N PHE A 406 -24.59 -24.24 12.47
CA PHE A 406 -23.66 -25.03 11.67
C PHE A 406 -22.22 -24.82 12.13
N LEU A 407 -21.80 -23.55 12.31
CA LEU A 407 -20.46 -23.22 12.80
C LEU A 407 -20.23 -23.81 14.21
N LEU A 408 -21.20 -23.68 15.12
CA LEU A 408 -21.13 -24.22 16.48
C LEU A 408 -21.06 -25.76 16.48
N GLN A 409 -21.83 -26.44 15.62
CA GLN A 409 -21.75 -27.89 15.50
C GLN A 409 -20.40 -28.34 14.98
N THR A 410 -19.84 -27.62 14.00
CA THR A 410 -18.48 -27.86 13.51
C THR A 410 -17.46 -27.66 14.63
N ALA A 411 -17.61 -26.59 15.45
CA ALA A 411 -16.74 -26.34 16.61
C ALA A 411 -16.79 -27.51 17.62
N ASP A 412 -17.98 -27.96 17.95
CA ASP A 412 -18.16 -29.10 18.91
C ASP A 412 -17.54 -30.40 18.37
N GLN A 413 -17.69 -30.68 17.09
CA GLN A 413 -17.15 -31.89 16.44
C GLN A 413 -15.60 -31.84 16.41
N ILE A 414 -15.01 -30.68 16.09
CA ILE A 414 -13.56 -30.45 16.11
C ILE A 414 -13.03 -30.59 17.55
N ALA A 415 -13.70 -29.98 18.51
CA ALA A 415 -13.34 -30.07 19.92
C ALA A 415 -13.45 -31.52 20.47
N ALA A 416 -14.47 -32.27 20.03
CA ALA A 416 -14.62 -33.67 20.38
C ALA A 416 -13.52 -34.58 19.79
N ALA A 417 -12.91 -34.16 18.70
CA ALA A 417 -11.72 -34.80 18.12
C ALA A 417 -10.40 -34.40 18.82
N GLY A 418 -10.44 -33.49 19.82
CA GLY A 418 -9.30 -33.08 20.64
C GLY A 418 -8.53 -31.87 20.14
N THR A 419 -9.04 -31.17 19.14
CA THR A 419 -8.45 -29.92 18.62
C THR A 419 -9.08 -28.70 19.31
N ASP A 420 -8.26 -27.77 19.77
CA ASP A 420 -8.72 -26.55 20.43
C ASP A 420 -9.42 -25.61 19.43
N VAL A 421 -10.56 -25.06 19.82
CA VAL A 421 -11.34 -24.11 19.03
C VAL A 421 -11.51 -22.79 19.79
N LEU A 422 -11.07 -21.69 19.20
CA LEU A 422 -11.30 -20.34 19.70
C LEU A 422 -12.53 -19.77 18.98
N TYR A 423 -13.64 -19.69 19.68
CA TYR A 423 -14.91 -19.21 19.12
C TYR A 423 -15.17 -17.76 19.55
N PHE A 424 -15.11 -16.85 18.61
CA PHE A 424 -15.43 -15.43 18.79
C PHE A 424 -16.90 -15.18 18.42
N SER A 425 -17.72 -14.98 19.45
CA SER A 425 -19.15 -14.72 19.29
C SER A 425 -19.47 -13.26 19.54
N MET A 426 -19.99 -12.59 18.52
CA MET A 426 -20.37 -11.18 18.58
C MET A 426 -21.89 -10.98 18.57
N GLU A 427 -22.66 -12.07 18.42
CA GLU A 427 -24.13 -12.04 18.36
C GLU A 427 -24.74 -12.77 19.56
N MET A 428 -24.15 -13.89 20.00
CA MET A 428 -24.70 -14.75 21.04
C MET A 428 -23.76 -14.89 22.23
N SER A 429 -24.32 -14.99 23.43
CA SER A 429 -23.54 -15.28 24.63
C SER A 429 -23.04 -16.74 24.66
N ALA A 430 -21.96 -17.00 25.39
CA ALA A 430 -21.42 -18.36 25.59
C ALA A 430 -22.49 -19.28 26.23
N HIS A 431 -23.31 -18.75 27.14
CA HIS A 431 -24.40 -19.52 27.76
C HIS A 431 -25.42 -19.98 26.70
N GLU A 432 -25.78 -19.15 25.75
CA GLU A 432 -26.69 -19.54 24.66
C GLU A 432 -26.07 -20.56 23.70
N LEU A 433 -24.78 -20.43 23.42
CA LEU A 433 -24.05 -21.40 22.60
C LEU A 433 -23.93 -22.74 23.30
N ILE A 434 -23.57 -22.76 24.57
CA ILE A 434 -23.52 -23.99 25.41
C ILE A 434 -24.91 -24.65 25.46
N ALA A 435 -25.97 -23.87 25.67
CA ALA A 435 -27.34 -24.41 25.69
C ALA A 435 -27.76 -25.01 24.33
N LYS A 436 -27.32 -24.45 23.21
CA LYS A 436 -27.52 -25.03 21.88
C LYS A 436 -26.77 -26.35 21.71
N SER A 437 -25.53 -26.43 22.18
CA SER A 437 -24.73 -27.66 22.15
C SER A 437 -25.34 -28.76 23.02
N ILE A 438 -25.79 -28.44 24.26
CA ILE A 438 -26.47 -29.40 25.12
C ILE A 438 -27.83 -29.82 24.50
N SER A 439 -28.61 -28.90 23.90
CA SER A 439 -29.83 -29.21 23.16
C SER A 439 -29.59 -30.25 22.06
N ARG A 440 -28.51 -30.06 21.28
CA ARG A 440 -28.08 -31.02 20.24
C ARG A 440 -27.71 -32.36 20.86
N GLN A 441 -26.98 -32.39 21.99
CA GLN A 441 -26.64 -33.65 22.70
C GLN A 441 -27.87 -34.39 23.18
N THR A 442 -28.92 -33.71 23.67
CA THR A 442 -30.18 -34.40 24.04
C THR A 442 -30.82 -35.07 22.83
N TYR A 443 -30.76 -34.43 21.64
CA TYR A 443 -31.29 -35.01 20.42
C TYR A 443 -30.45 -36.21 19.93
N LEU A 444 -29.14 -36.11 19.96
CA LEU A 444 -28.24 -37.20 19.56
C LEU A 444 -28.36 -38.44 20.49
N LEU A 445 -28.63 -38.23 21.78
CA LEU A 445 -28.71 -39.28 22.81
C LEU A 445 -30.14 -39.85 22.98
N CYS A 446 -31.16 -39.19 22.46
CA CYS A 446 -32.55 -39.68 22.61
C CYS A 446 -32.87 -40.90 21.76
N HIS A 447 -31.96 -41.34 20.89
CA HIS A 447 -32.17 -42.43 19.93
C HIS A 447 -33.45 -42.20 19.08
N ASP A 448 -34.34 -43.19 19.05
CA ASP A 448 -35.56 -43.08 18.27
C ASP A 448 -36.69 -42.26 18.94
N ASN A 449 -36.53 -41.92 20.23
CA ASN A 449 -37.56 -41.19 20.99
C ASN A 449 -37.29 -39.67 21.00
N THR A 450 -37.42 -39.01 19.84
CA THR A 450 -37.21 -37.54 19.69
C THR A 450 -38.13 -36.69 20.55
N LYS A 451 -39.24 -37.26 21.13
CA LYS A 451 -40.18 -36.53 21.98
C LYS A 451 -39.58 -36.09 23.32
N ILE A 452 -38.56 -36.82 23.83
CA ILE A 452 -37.90 -36.48 25.06
C ILE A 452 -36.71 -35.52 24.88
N ALA A 453 -36.24 -35.31 23.67
CA ALA A 453 -35.18 -34.34 23.35
C ALA A 453 -35.59 -32.93 23.77
N LYS A 454 -34.64 -32.10 24.17
CA LYS A 454 -34.90 -30.76 24.73
C LYS A 454 -34.41 -29.65 23.80
N THR A 455 -35.30 -28.69 23.65
CA THR A 455 -34.93 -27.40 22.99
C THR A 455 -34.06 -26.56 23.93
N VAL A 456 -33.40 -25.52 23.41
CA VAL A 456 -32.63 -24.56 24.25
C VAL A 456 -33.48 -24.04 25.42
N ARG A 457 -34.73 -23.59 25.16
CA ARG A 457 -35.63 -23.14 26.22
C ARG A 457 -36.04 -24.26 27.16
N GLY A 458 -36.09 -25.50 26.69
CA GLY A 458 -36.30 -26.67 27.53
C GLY A 458 -35.19 -26.86 28.54
N ILE A 459 -33.96 -26.56 28.21
CA ILE A 459 -32.79 -26.68 29.09
C ILE A 459 -32.61 -25.46 29.98
N THR A 460 -32.78 -24.23 29.45
CA THR A 460 -32.47 -23.01 30.19
C THR A 460 -33.58 -22.53 31.15
N THR A 461 -34.82 -23.02 30.96
CA THR A 461 -35.97 -22.58 31.78
C THR A 461 -36.20 -23.45 32.98
N LYS A 462 -35.74 -22.98 34.16
CA LYS A 462 -35.80 -23.74 35.44
C LYS A 462 -37.20 -24.25 35.80
N SER A 463 -38.27 -23.50 35.54
CA SER A 463 -39.64 -23.93 35.90
C SER A 463 -40.12 -25.16 35.11
N ARG A 464 -39.53 -25.48 33.97
CA ARG A 464 -39.87 -26.67 33.17
C ARG A 464 -39.34 -27.95 33.79
N TYR A 465 -38.24 -27.91 34.56
CA TYR A 465 -37.65 -29.10 35.18
C TYR A 465 -38.59 -29.80 36.14
N ALA A 466 -39.49 -29.07 36.81
CA ALA A 466 -40.51 -29.62 37.69
C ALA A 466 -41.53 -30.52 36.97
N HIS A 467 -41.64 -30.43 35.66
CA HIS A 467 -42.59 -31.16 34.83
C HIS A 467 -41.96 -32.27 33.98
N TYR A 468 -40.60 -32.44 34.09
CA TYR A 468 -39.92 -33.47 33.33
C TYR A 468 -39.98 -34.82 34.03
N SER A 469 -40.14 -35.88 33.28
CA SER A 469 -40.03 -37.26 33.73
C SER A 469 -38.59 -37.57 34.16
N ALA A 470 -38.42 -38.66 34.91
CA ALA A 470 -37.10 -39.10 35.29
C ALA A 470 -36.18 -39.42 34.09
N ASP A 471 -36.74 -39.91 33.00
CA ASP A 471 -35.95 -40.23 31.80
C ASP A 471 -35.55 -38.95 31.02
N GLU A 472 -36.38 -37.92 31.01
CA GLU A 472 -36.02 -36.62 30.46
C GLU A 472 -34.92 -35.94 31.25
N LEU A 473 -34.95 -36.03 32.60
CA LEU A 473 -33.90 -35.50 33.47
C LEU A 473 -32.57 -36.26 33.26
N LYS A 474 -32.63 -37.61 33.21
CA LYS A 474 -31.43 -38.42 32.89
C LYS A 474 -30.85 -38.10 31.56
N LEU A 475 -31.69 -37.83 30.55
CA LEU A 475 -31.21 -37.44 29.22
C LEU A 475 -30.50 -36.09 29.24
N ILE A 476 -31.00 -35.10 29.98
CA ILE A 476 -30.34 -33.81 30.17
C ILE A 476 -28.98 -33.99 30.83
N ASP A 477 -28.92 -34.79 31.94
CA ASP A 477 -27.66 -35.05 32.64
C ASP A 477 -26.65 -35.77 31.73
N ALA A 478 -27.10 -36.75 30.95
CA ALA A 478 -26.27 -37.43 29.96
C ALA A 478 -25.75 -36.50 28.89
N ALA A 479 -26.57 -35.56 28.42
CA ALA A 479 -26.19 -34.55 27.44
C ALA A 479 -25.18 -33.55 27.98
N ILE A 480 -25.31 -33.14 29.24
CA ILE A 480 -24.33 -32.31 29.94
C ILE A 480 -22.99 -33.04 30.05
N LEU A 481 -23.01 -34.30 30.48
CA LEU A 481 -21.80 -35.13 30.56
C LEU A 481 -21.15 -35.34 29.22
N ALA A 482 -21.93 -35.51 28.14
CA ALA A 482 -21.39 -35.62 26.78
C ALA A 482 -20.70 -34.33 26.36
N TYR A 483 -21.29 -33.17 26.66
CA TYR A 483 -20.68 -31.85 26.36
C TYR A 483 -19.37 -31.65 27.18
N GLN A 484 -19.38 -32.01 28.45
CA GLN A 484 -18.22 -31.86 29.33
C GLN A 484 -16.96 -32.59 28.82
N ARG A 485 -17.11 -33.69 28.09
CA ARG A 485 -15.98 -34.48 27.55
C ARG A 485 -15.09 -33.67 26.60
N TYR A 486 -15.65 -32.68 25.87
CA TYR A 486 -14.91 -31.88 24.93
C TYR A 486 -14.92 -30.37 25.25
N ALA A 487 -15.65 -29.95 26.26
CA ALA A 487 -15.77 -28.55 26.64
C ALA A 487 -14.40 -27.88 26.95
N GLY A 488 -13.42 -28.67 27.39
CA GLY A 488 -12.05 -28.18 27.64
C GLY A 488 -11.29 -27.72 26.39
N HIS A 489 -11.77 -28.10 25.22
CA HIS A 489 -11.20 -27.66 23.91
C HIS A 489 -11.97 -26.50 23.27
N LEU A 490 -13.02 -25.95 23.94
CA LEU A 490 -13.82 -24.83 23.46
C LEU A 490 -13.52 -23.56 24.27
N TYR A 491 -13.04 -22.53 23.62
CA TYR A 491 -12.72 -21.23 24.22
C TYR A 491 -13.64 -20.16 23.65
N TYR A 492 -14.59 -19.67 24.42
CA TYR A 492 -15.56 -18.66 23.99
C TYR A 492 -15.07 -17.26 24.36
N TYR A 493 -15.04 -16.37 23.35
CA TYR A 493 -14.78 -14.93 23.50
C TYR A 493 -16.03 -14.18 23.04
N GLU A 494 -16.66 -13.48 23.99
CA GLU A 494 -17.90 -12.73 23.77
C GLU A 494 -17.64 -11.25 23.67
N GLY A 495 -18.31 -10.54 22.74
CA GLY A 495 -18.25 -9.09 22.62
C GLY A 495 -19.24 -8.59 21.57
N ILE A 496 -19.82 -7.41 21.79
CA ILE A 496 -20.75 -6.77 20.87
C ILE A 496 -20.10 -5.51 20.30
N GLY A 497 -19.41 -5.67 19.14
CA GLY A 497 -18.81 -4.53 18.45
C GLY A 497 -17.51 -3.98 19.06
N ASP A 498 -16.95 -4.67 20.06
CA ASP A 498 -15.72 -4.32 20.77
C ASP A 498 -14.55 -5.25 20.47
N ILE A 499 -14.80 -6.44 19.89
CA ILE A 499 -13.74 -7.37 19.47
C ILE A 499 -13.26 -6.98 18.07
N GLY A 500 -12.04 -6.47 17.98
CA GLY A 500 -11.34 -6.17 16.73
C GLY A 500 -10.37 -7.25 16.30
N ILE A 501 -9.84 -7.14 15.08
CA ILE A 501 -8.86 -8.11 14.55
C ILE A 501 -7.58 -8.16 15.39
N ALA A 502 -7.14 -7.04 15.95
CA ALA A 502 -5.96 -6.98 16.80
C ALA A 502 -6.15 -7.84 18.06
N GLU A 503 -7.33 -7.81 18.68
CA GLU A 503 -7.65 -8.61 19.82
C GLU A 503 -7.74 -10.10 19.46
N ILE A 504 -8.40 -10.44 18.36
CA ILE A 504 -8.44 -11.83 17.86
C ILE A 504 -7.01 -12.36 17.67
N ARG A 505 -6.13 -11.60 17.02
CA ARG A 505 -4.72 -11.97 16.84
C ARG A 505 -4.00 -12.15 18.17
N GLN A 506 -4.21 -11.26 19.13
CA GLN A 506 -3.62 -11.34 20.47
C GLN A 506 -4.06 -12.59 21.21
N ARG A 507 -5.37 -12.92 21.18
CA ARG A 507 -5.92 -14.13 21.83
C ARG A 507 -5.37 -15.41 21.21
N VAL A 508 -5.28 -15.47 19.88
CA VAL A 508 -4.67 -16.60 19.15
C VAL A 508 -3.20 -16.77 19.53
N ALA A 509 -2.42 -15.69 19.50
CA ALA A 509 -1.00 -15.75 19.86
C ALA A 509 -0.79 -16.16 21.34
N ALA A 510 -1.62 -15.64 22.25
CA ALA A 510 -1.59 -16.02 23.66
C ALA A 510 -1.93 -17.50 23.86
N HIS A 511 -2.96 -18.01 23.17
CA HIS A 511 -3.35 -19.42 23.23
C HIS A 511 -2.21 -20.33 22.77
N ILE A 512 -1.63 -20.08 21.58
CA ILE A 512 -0.51 -20.88 21.06
C ILE A 512 0.68 -20.85 22.03
N LYS A 513 1.00 -19.66 22.56
CA LYS A 513 2.10 -19.52 23.54
C LYS A 513 1.88 -20.28 24.84
N LEU A 514 0.64 -20.30 25.35
CA LEU A 514 0.30 -20.93 26.64
C LEU A 514 0.14 -22.44 26.51
N THR A 515 -0.45 -22.92 25.41
CA THR A 515 -0.81 -24.34 25.25
C THR A 515 0.18 -25.14 24.41
N GLY A 516 0.96 -24.46 23.55
CA GLY A 516 1.77 -25.08 22.49
C GLY A 516 0.95 -25.69 21.36
N ARG A 517 -0.39 -25.48 21.32
CA ARG A 517 -1.30 -26.08 20.34
C ARG A 517 -1.79 -25.02 19.35
N THR A 518 -1.94 -25.42 18.10
CA THR A 518 -2.54 -24.60 17.04
C THR A 518 -4.06 -24.78 17.04
N PRO A 519 -4.84 -23.73 17.31
CA PRO A 519 -6.30 -23.84 17.36
C PRO A 519 -6.94 -23.64 15.99
N VAL A 520 -8.21 -24.06 15.86
CA VAL A 520 -9.11 -23.54 14.82
C VAL A 520 -9.78 -22.28 15.35
N VAL A 521 -9.79 -21.20 14.54
CA VAL A 521 -10.45 -19.94 14.89
C VAL A 521 -11.81 -19.87 14.19
N MET A 522 -12.87 -19.61 14.95
CA MET A 522 -14.24 -19.44 14.45
C MET A 522 -14.80 -18.08 14.84
N ILE A 523 -15.42 -17.38 13.89
CA ILE A 523 -15.90 -16.00 14.08
C ILE A 523 -17.34 -15.87 13.61
N ASP A 524 -18.24 -15.47 14.50
CA ASP A 524 -19.67 -15.23 14.24
C ASP A 524 -20.01 -13.79 14.60
N TYR A 525 -20.04 -12.85 13.65
CA TYR A 525 -19.82 -12.90 12.22
C TYR A 525 -18.99 -11.69 11.74
N LEU A 526 -18.51 -11.71 10.48
CA LEU A 526 -17.55 -10.78 9.89
C LEU A 526 -17.93 -9.29 10.01
N GLN A 527 -19.20 -8.95 9.74
CA GLN A 527 -19.65 -7.57 9.67
C GLN A 527 -19.86 -6.88 11.03
N ILE A 528 -19.70 -7.58 12.15
CA ILE A 528 -19.79 -7.02 13.52
C ILE A 528 -18.39 -6.91 14.14
N ILE A 529 -17.34 -7.36 13.48
CA ILE A 529 -15.96 -7.13 13.95
C ILE A 529 -15.75 -5.62 14.11
N ALA A 530 -15.19 -5.21 15.26
CA ALA A 530 -14.92 -3.81 15.53
C ALA A 530 -14.14 -3.15 14.38
N PRO A 531 -14.56 -1.98 13.90
CA PRO A 531 -13.95 -1.35 12.74
C PRO A 531 -12.49 -0.98 13.03
N TYR A 532 -11.64 -1.17 12.04
CA TYR A 532 -10.24 -0.76 12.10
C TYR A 532 -10.10 0.77 12.14
N ASP A 533 -10.92 1.46 11.36
CA ASP A 533 -11.01 2.91 11.32
C ASP A 533 -12.47 3.35 11.35
N LEU A 534 -12.84 4.12 12.37
CA LEU A 534 -14.19 4.68 12.54
C LEU A 534 -14.59 5.69 11.44
N ARG A 535 -13.62 6.22 10.70
CA ARG A 535 -13.86 7.15 9.59
C ARG A 535 -14.03 6.46 8.25
N ALA A 536 -13.60 5.21 8.16
CA ALA A 536 -13.71 4.42 6.93
C ALA A 536 -15.14 3.85 6.78
N SER A 537 -15.56 3.58 5.54
CA SER A 537 -16.83 2.92 5.27
C SER A 537 -16.84 1.48 5.79
N ASP A 538 -18.04 0.93 6.02
CA ASP A 538 -18.23 -0.48 6.42
C ASP A 538 -17.52 -1.43 5.44
N LYS A 539 -17.57 -1.11 4.14
CA LYS A 539 -16.89 -1.87 3.10
C LYS A 539 -15.37 -1.88 3.30
N GLN A 540 -14.76 -0.72 3.51
CA GLN A 540 -13.31 -0.62 3.72
C GLN A 540 -12.86 -1.35 4.99
N ASN A 541 -13.65 -1.26 6.06
CA ASN A 541 -13.38 -1.99 7.29
C ASN A 541 -13.51 -3.50 7.11
N THR A 542 -14.52 -3.97 6.38
CA THR A 542 -14.70 -5.38 6.05
C THR A 542 -13.58 -5.89 5.14
N ASP A 543 -13.19 -5.13 4.11
CA ASP A 543 -12.08 -5.48 3.22
C ASP A 543 -10.77 -5.64 4.01
N LYS A 544 -10.52 -4.72 4.94
CA LYS A 544 -9.36 -4.78 5.84
C LYS A 544 -9.43 -5.98 6.78
N ALA A 545 -10.60 -6.26 7.36
CA ALA A 545 -10.81 -7.40 8.25
C ALA A 545 -10.51 -8.73 7.52
N VAL A 546 -11.03 -8.93 6.31
CA VAL A 546 -10.76 -10.12 5.49
C VAL A 546 -9.26 -10.28 5.22
N LEU A 547 -8.57 -9.21 4.85
CA LEU A 547 -7.13 -9.24 4.61
C LEU A 547 -6.33 -9.63 5.86
N GLU A 548 -6.66 -9.06 7.01
CA GLU A 548 -5.97 -9.34 8.27
C GLU A 548 -6.27 -10.75 8.80
N LEU A 549 -7.50 -11.26 8.63
CA LEU A 549 -7.83 -12.64 8.95
C LEU A 549 -7.08 -13.63 8.05
N LYS A 550 -6.91 -13.29 6.77
CA LYS A 550 -6.06 -14.08 5.86
C LYS A 550 -4.60 -14.08 6.29
N ARG A 551 -4.07 -12.94 6.74
CA ARG A 551 -2.73 -12.83 7.30
C ARG A 551 -2.60 -13.65 8.58
N LEU A 552 -3.57 -13.55 9.51
CA LEU A 552 -3.59 -14.35 10.75
C LEU A 552 -3.49 -15.85 10.46
N SER A 553 -4.33 -16.33 9.54
CA SER A 553 -4.31 -17.74 9.13
C SER A 553 -2.95 -18.18 8.58
N ARG A 554 -2.35 -17.38 7.71
CA ARG A 554 -1.03 -17.67 7.12
C ARG A 554 0.10 -17.62 8.14
N ASP A 555 0.13 -16.53 8.96
CA ASP A 555 1.23 -16.28 9.90
C ASP A 555 1.26 -17.31 11.02
N CYS A 556 0.07 -17.74 11.50
CA CYS A 556 -0.06 -18.75 12.55
C CYS A 556 -0.23 -20.18 12.01
N ARG A 557 -0.36 -20.37 10.67
CA ARG A 557 -0.63 -21.63 10.01
C ARG A 557 -1.87 -22.36 10.59
N ILE A 558 -2.98 -21.65 10.75
CA ILE A 558 -4.22 -22.14 11.35
C ILE A 558 -5.43 -21.96 10.42
N PRO A 559 -6.46 -22.82 10.50
CA PRO A 559 -7.75 -22.56 9.88
C PRO A 559 -8.48 -21.41 10.57
N VAL A 560 -9.04 -20.49 9.78
CA VAL A 560 -9.92 -19.43 10.26
C VAL A 560 -11.24 -19.54 9.51
N VAL A 561 -12.33 -19.83 10.23
CA VAL A 561 -13.68 -19.99 9.68
C VAL A 561 -14.56 -18.83 10.14
N VAL A 562 -15.12 -18.09 9.18
CA VAL A 562 -15.87 -16.87 9.46
C VAL A 562 -17.26 -16.93 8.82
N ILE A 563 -18.29 -16.56 9.57
CA ILE A 563 -19.63 -16.35 9.00
C ILE A 563 -19.69 -14.98 8.35
N SER A 564 -20.32 -14.92 7.17
CA SER A 564 -20.63 -13.66 6.48
C SER A 564 -22.10 -13.55 6.15
N SER A 565 -22.61 -12.33 6.21
CA SER A 565 -23.97 -12.02 5.77
C SER A 565 -24.06 -11.97 4.25
N LEU A 566 -25.24 -12.34 3.70
CA LEU A 566 -25.53 -12.20 2.28
C LEU A 566 -26.35 -10.92 2.01
N ASN A 567 -26.24 -10.39 0.81
CA ASN A 567 -27.07 -9.29 0.32
C ASN A 567 -28.52 -9.74 0.20
N ARG A 568 -29.46 -8.90 0.68
CA ARG A 568 -30.90 -9.22 0.65
C ARG A 568 -31.43 -9.41 -0.78
N ASP A 569 -30.91 -8.65 -1.73
CA ASP A 569 -31.29 -8.75 -3.16
C ASP A 569 -30.96 -10.12 -3.77
N SER A 570 -29.96 -10.80 -3.20
CA SER A 570 -29.53 -12.13 -3.64
C SER A 570 -30.49 -13.25 -3.16
N TYR A 571 -31.41 -12.99 -2.22
CA TYR A 571 -32.33 -14.00 -1.72
C TYR A 571 -33.32 -14.46 -2.80
N GLY A 572 -33.74 -13.55 -3.67
CA GLY A 572 -34.65 -13.87 -4.79
C GLY A 572 -34.04 -14.74 -5.89
N THR A 573 -32.69 -14.78 -5.99
CA THR A 573 -32.03 -15.63 -6.99
C THR A 573 -32.10 -17.12 -6.64
N GLY A 574 -32.36 -17.44 -5.37
CA GLY A 574 -32.53 -18.80 -4.85
C GLY A 574 -31.25 -19.61 -4.77
N GLU A 575 -30.29 -19.37 -5.66
CA GLU A 575 -28.98 -20.01 -5.66
C GLU A 575 -27.92 -19.01 -5.20
N ILE A 576 -27.16 -19.39 -4.17
CA ILE A 576 -26.07 -18.55 -3.66
C ILE A 576 -24.91 -18.57 -4.68
N GLU A 577 -24.49 -17.39 -5.10
CA GLU A 577 -23.30 -17.14 -5.92
C GLU A 577 -22.30 -16.29 -5.14
N MET A 578 -21.04 -16.20 -5.59
CA MET A 578 -20.01 -15.39 -4.94
C MET A 578 -20.43 -13.93 -4.76
N ARG A 579 -21.11 -13.36 -5.77
CA ARG A 579 -21.66 -11.98 -5.72
C ARG A 579 -22.75 -11.75 -4.67
N ALA A 580 -23.29 -12.83 -4.09
CA ALA A 580 -24.33 -12.73 -3.05
C ALA A 580 -23.76 -12.31 -1.70
N PHE A 581 -22.46 -12.42 -1.48
CA PHE A 581 -21.86 -11.99 -0.24
C PHE A 581 -21.82 -10.47 -0.16
N LYS A 582 -22.20 -9.93 1.00
CA LYS A 582 -22.16 -8.50 1.25
C LYS A 582 -20.70 -8.04 1.15
N GLU A 583 -20.42 -6.98 0.35
CA GLU A 583 -19.08 -6.47 0.09
C GLU A 583 -18.16 -7.48 -0.63
N SER A 584 -18.72 -8.14 -1.64
CA SER A 584 -18.21 -9.38 -2.26
C SER A 584 -16.77 -9.39 -2.76
N GLY A 585 -16.18 -8.24 -3.16
CA GLY A 585 -14.86 -8.23 -3.77
C GLY A 585 -13.76 -8.77 -2.85
N ALA A 586 -13.63 -8.24 -1.64
CA ALA A 586 -12.60 -8.70 -0.70
C ALA A 586 -12.84 -10.13 -0.22
N ILE A 587 -14.10 -10.50 0.00
CA ILE A 587 -14.50 -11.86 0.40
C ILE A 587 -14.12 -12.85 -0.70
N GLU A 588 -14.44 -12.52 -1.95
CA GLU A 588 -14.14 -13.37 -3.09
C GLU A 588 -12.63 -13.57 -3.28
N TYR A 589 -11.84 -12.48 -3.24
CA TYR A 589 -10.39 -12.58 -3.47
C TYR A 589 -9.63 -13.07 -2.24
N GLY A 590 -10.04 -12.68 -1.03
CA GLY A 590 -9.34 -12.96 0.22
C GLY A 590 -9.55 -14.37 0.76
N SER A 591 -10.71 -15.00 0.55
CA SER A 591 -10.99 -16.35 1.03
C SER A 591 -10.20 -17.42 0.26
N ASP A 592 -9.84 -18.51 0.93
CA ASP A 592 -9.35 -19.74 0.27
C ASP A 592 -10.52 -20.65 -0.11
N VAL A 593 -11.50 -20.74 0.78
CA VAL A 593 -12.73 -21.49 0.55
C VAL A 593 -13.93 -20.61 0.85
N LEU A 594 -14.91 -20.61 -0.04
CA LEU A 594 -16.16 -19.89 0.11
C LEU A 594 -17.32 -20.89 0.02
N ILE A 595 -18.15 -20.94 1.06
CA ILE A 595 -19.24 -21.89 1.20
C ILE A 595 -20.58 -21.15 1.32
N GLY A 596 -21.56 -21.57 0.57
CA GLY A 596 -22.94 -21.08 0.68
C GLY A 596 -23.84 -22.14 1.31
N LEU A 597 -24.57 -21.79 2.40
CA LEU A 597 -25.63 -22.63 2.96
C LEU A 597 -26.97 -22.13 2.45
N GLN A 598 -27.69 -22.96 1.70
CA GLN A 598 -28.94 -22.61 1.05
C GLN A 598 -30.01 -23.72 1.19
N VAL A 599 -31.24 -23.39 0.83
CA VAL A 599 -32.37 -24.37 0.79
C VAL A 599 -32.16 -25.31 -0.40
N GLN A 600 -32.36 -26.61 -0.19
CA GLN A 600 -32.27 -27.59 -1.29
C GLN A 600 -33.24 -27.29 -2.41
N GLY A 601 -32.75 -27.37 -3.66
CA GLY A 601 -33.56 -27.16 -4.84
C GLY A 601 -34.07 -25.72 -5.06
N ALA A 602 -33.56 -24.74 -4.28
CA ALA A 602 -33.63 -23.34 -4.67
C ALA A 602 -32.61 -23.08 -5.78
N GLY A 603 -32.94 -22.25 -6.78
CA GLY A 603 -32.01 -21.98 -7.86
C GLY A 603 -32.61 -21.32 -9.10
N ARG A 604 -31.79 -21.25 -10.16
CA ARG A 604 -32.10 -20.51 -11.41
C ARG A 604 -33.32 -21.04 -12.20
N LYS A 605 -33.75 -22.28 -11.93
CA LYS A 605 -34.91 -22.87 -12.58
C LYS A 605 -36.26 -22.31 -12.06
N LEU A 606 -36.23 -21.59 -10.92
CA LEU A 606 -37.39 -20.97 -10.32
C LEU A 606 -37.34 -19.45 -10.53
N ASN A 607 -38.50 -18.81 -10.64
CA ASN A 607 -38.53 -17.35 -10.62
C ASN A 607 -38.20 -16.78 -9.21
N PRO A 608 -37.89 -15.50 -9.06
CA PRO A 608 -37.52 -14.93 -7.76
C PRO A 608 -38.58 -15.08 -6.68
N GLN A 609 -39.87 -15.00 -7.02
CA GLN A 609 -40.98 -15.12 -6.07
C GLN A 609 -41.13 -16.55 -5.56
N ASP A 610 -41.01 -17.54 -6.44
CA ASP A 610 -41.08 -18.95 -6.06
C ASP A 610 -39.84 -19.36 -5.21
N ASN A 611 -38.67 -18.81 -5.48
CA ASN A 611 -37.50 -19.02 -4.64
C ASN A 611 -37.72 -18.46 -3.24
N LEU A 612 -38.20 -17.23 -3.12
CA LEU A 612 -38.49 -16.63 -1.81
C LEU A 612 -39.55 -17.44 -1.07
N ARG A 613 -40.65 -17.84 -1.72
CA ARG A 613 -41.66 -18.67 -1.13
C ARG A 613 -41.12 -20.01 -0.63
N LYS A 614 -40.29 -20.67 -1.40
CA LYS A 614 -39.61 -21.93 -1.00
C LYS A 614 -38.71 -21.76 0.21
N ILE A 615 -37.97 -20.65 0.30
CA ILE A 615 -37.12 -20.31 1.45
C ILE A 615 -37.98 -20.09 2.70
N GLU A 616 -39.15 -19.39 2.57
CA GLU A 616 -40.05 -19.13 3.66
C GLU A 616 -40.73 -20.42 4.15
N GLU A 617 -41.27 -21.22 3.24
CA GLU A 617 -41.84 -22.53 3.54
C GLU A 617 -40.82 -23.43 4.27
N CYS A 618 -39.55 -23.46 3.81
CA CYS A 618 -38.51 -24.22 4.48
C CYS A 618 -38.26 -23.75 5.92
N LYS A 619 -38.35 -22.46 6.20
CA LYS A 619 -38.16 -21.90 7.55
C LYS A 619 -39.29 -22.28 8.51
N GLU A 620 -40.50 -22.53 8.04
CA GLU A 620 -41.63 -22.93 8.85
C GLU A 620 -41.53 -24.39 9.29
N HIS A 621 -40.77 -25.23 8.56
CA HIS A 621 -40.61 -26.64 8.90
C HIS A 621 -39.64 -26.86 10.09
N ALA A 622 -39.99 -27.82 10.95
CA ALA A 622 -39.12 -28.25 12.07
C ALA A 622 -37.83 -28.92 11.57
N ILE A 623 -37.93 -29.63 10.43
CA ILE A 623 -36.80 -30.25 9.72
C ILE A 623 -36.64 -29.51 8.39
N ARG A 624 -35.50 -28.91 8.18
CA ARG A 624 -35.20 -28.09 7.00
C ARG A 624 -34.19 -28.81 6.11
N ASN A 625 -34.60 -29.05 4.85
CA ASN A 625 -33.68 -29.62 3.88
C ASN A 625 -32.83 -28.50 3.28
N VAL A 626 -31.56 -28.49 3.63
CA VAL A 626 -30.60 -27.49 3.20
C VAL A 626 -29.39 -28.14 2.54
N GLU A 627 -28.63 -27.37 1.79
CA GLU A 627 -27.39 -27.84 1.17
C GLU A 627 -26.26 -26.83 1.36
N LEU A 628 -25.03 -27.35 1.53
CA LEU A 628 -23.81 -26.59 1.39
C LEU A 628 -23.39 -26.61 -0.07
N LYS A 629 -22.98 -25.47 -0.58
CA LYS A 629 -22.40 -25.31 -1.93
C LYS A 629 -21.01 -24.74 -1.83
N ILE A 630 -20.02 -25.43 -2.36
CA ILE A 630 -18.65 -24.94 -2.43
C ILE A 630 -18.53 -23.99 -3.63
N LEU A 631 -18.51 -22.69 -3.34
CA LEU A 631 -18.45 -21.63 -4.36
C LEU A 631 -17.03 -21.37 -4.84
N LYS A 632 -16.07 -21.47 -3.93
CA LYS A 632 -14.65 -21.33 -4.19
C LYS A 632 -13.87 -22.34 -3.35
N ASN A 633 -12.87 -22.98 -3.95
CA ASN A 633 -11.88 -23.78 -3.25
C ASN A 633 -10.54 -23.59 -3.99
N ARG A 634 -9.58 -22.93 -3.33
CA ARG A 634 -8.30 -22.58 -3.95
C ARG A 634 -7.47 -23.82 -4.30
N ASN A 635 -7.53 -24.84 -3.45
CA ASN A 635 -6.70 -26.03 -3.54
C ASN A 635 -7.47 -27.28 -3.96
N GLY A 636 -8.77 -27.16 -4.29
CA GLY A 636 -9.63 -28.30 -4.63
C GLY A 636 -10.73 -27.96 -5.63
N GLN A 637 -11.69 -28.84 -5.72
CA GLN A 637 -12.79 -28.71 -6.66
C GLN A 637 -13.83 -27.68 -6.17
N THR A 638 -14.47 -26.99 -7.10
CA THR A 638 -15.59 -26.06 -6.85
C THR A 638 -16.92 -26.68 -7.37
N GLY A 639 -18.04 -26.12 -6.91
CA GLY A 639 -19.37 -26.56 -7.36
C GLY A 639 -19.89 -27.79 -6.62
N GLY A 640 -19.13 -28.36 -5.69
CA GLY A 640 -19.58 -29.46 -4.83
C GLY A 640 -20.80 -29.05 -4.03
N ARG A 641 -21.77 -29.95 -3.89
CA ARG A 641 -23.01 -29.75 -3.11
C ARG A 641 -23.19 -30.88 -2.12
N ILE A 642 -23.52 -30.54 -0.88
CA ILE A 642 -23.67 -31.48 0.23
C ILE A 642 -25.06 -31.26 0.83
N GLY A 643 -25.90 -32.27 0.77
CA GLY A 643 -27.26 -32.22 1.33
C GLY A 643 -27.28 -32.47 2.83
N LEU A 644 -27.97 -31.62 3.57
CA LEU A 644 -28.14 -31.72 5.01
C LEU A 644 -29.60 -31.56 5.42
N ARG A 645 -29.99 -32.24 6.50
CA ARG A 645 -31.24 -32.03 7.22
C ARG A 645 -30.94 -31.23 8.51
N TYR A 646 -31.54 -30.08 8.60
CA TYR A 646 -31.36 -29.20 9.78
C TYR A 646 -32.58 -29.32 10.70
N TYR A 647 -32.39 -29.92 11.85
CA TYR A 647 -33.36 -30.02 12.94
C TYR A 647 -33.32 -28.75 13.79
N ALA A 648 -34.10 -27.76 13.39
CA ALA A 648 -34.00 -26.40 13.93
C ALA A 648 -34.31 -26.33 15.44
N LEU A 649 -35.23 -27.15 15.95
CA LEU A 649 -35.61 -27.21 17.35
C LEU A 649 -34.48 -27.70 18.25
N PHE A 650 -33.63 -28.55 17.71
CA PHE A 650 -32.53 -29.21 18.48
C PHE A 650 -31.15 -28.75 18.08
N ASN A 651 -31.06 -27.76 17.18
CA ASN A 651 -29.79 -27.19 16.74
C ASN A 651 -28.84 -28.25 16.15
N CYS A 652 -29.37 -29.20 15.37
CA CYS A 652 -28.63 -30.32 14.82
C CYS A 652 -28.68 -30.37 13.29
N PHE A 653 -27.54 -30.52 12.65
CA PHE A 653 -27.43 -30.86 11.23
C PHE A 653 -27.02 -32.32 11.09
N GLU A 654 -27.72 -33.03 10.23
CA GLU A 654 -27.39 -34.41 9.86
C GLU A 654 -27.24 -34.52 8.33
N ARG A 655 -26.52 -35.54 7.89
CA ARG A 655 -26.40 -35.90 6.48
C ARG A 655 -27.77 -36.25 5.91
N ASP A 656 -28.09 -35.73 4.71
CA ASP A 656 -29.28 -36.16 3.96
C ASP A 656 -28.93 -37.27 2.99
N GLU A 657 -29.05 -38.53 3.42
CA GLU A 657 -28.76 -39.69 2.59
C GLU A 657 -29.60 -39.76 1.33
N SER A 658 -30.85 -39.26 1.39
CA SER A 658 -31.76 -39.22 0.24
C SER A 658 -31.31 -38.22 -0.84
N TYR A 659 -30.51 -37.23 -0.48
CA TYR A 659 -29.98 -36.23 -1.38
C TYR A 659 -28.96 -36.82 -2.38
N VAL A 660 -28.09 -37.67 -1.91
CA VAL A 660 -27.08 -38.36 -2.74
C VAL A 660 -27.80 -39.26 -3.75
N THR A 661 -28.78 -40.04 -3.30
CA THR A 661 -29.55 -40.92 -4.16
C THR A 661 -30.32 -40.13 -5.24
N ARG A 662 -30.98 -39.02 -4.87
CA ARG A 662 -31.67 -38.13 -5.83
C ARG A 662 -30.72 -37.57 -6.88
N ARG A 663 -29.53 -37.10 -6.50
CA ARG A 663 -28.54 -36.59 -7.46
C ARG A 663 -28.06 -37.64 -8.45
N ILE A 664 -27.83 -38.87 -7.99
CA ILE A 664 -27.42 -39.97 -8.86
C ILE A 664 -28.54 -40.26 -9.87
N LEU A 665 -29.79 -40.33 -9.43
CA LEU A 665 -30.94 -40.57 -10.31
C LEU A 665 -31.20 -39.42 -11.30
N ASP A 666 -30.96 -38.16 -10.88
CA ASP A 666 -31.06 -36.99 -11.76
C ASP A 666 -29.90 -36.94 -12.77
N GLY A 667 -28.72 -37.40 -12.40
CA GLY A 667 -27.59 -37.57 -13.30
C GLY A 667 -27.90 -38.63 -14.38
N ILE A 668 -28.35 -39.79 -13.96
CA ILE A 668 -28.71 -40.88 -14.87
C ILE A 668 -29.84 -40.44 -15.84
N ARG A 669 -30.84 -39.66 -15.40
CA ARG A 669 -31.89 -39.15 -16.25
C ARG A 669 -31.44 -38.09 -17.26
N ASN A 670 -30.34 -37.37 -16.99
CA ASN A 670 -29.81 -36.37 -17.91
C ASN A 670 -28.80 -36.93 -18.91
N ASP A 671 -28.13 -38.04 -18.57
CA ASP A 671 -27.14 -38.70 -19.45
C ASP A 671 -27.83 -39.64 -20.51
N ASP A 672 -29.08 -40.01 -20.28
CA ASP A 672 -29.80 -40.94 -21.19
C ASP A 672 -30.39 -40.28 -22.45
N PHE A 673 -30.13 -39.00 -22.75
CA PHE A 673 -30.68 -38.28 -23.90
C PHE A 673 -29.66 -37.40 -24.67
N GLU A 674 -28.46 -37.93 -25.01
CA GLU A 674 -27.80 -37.46 -26.22
C GLU A 674 -28.03 -38.52 -27.34
N PRO A 675 -28.83 -38.20 -28.38
CA PRO A 675 -28.92 -39.08 -29.53
C PRO A 675 -27.56 -39.08 -30.25
N LEU A 676 -26.95 -40.25 -30.33
CA LEU A 676 -25.85 -40.49 -31.23
C LEU A 676 -26.27 -40.13 -32.67
N GLY A 677 -25.86 -38.94 -33.12
CA GLY A 677 -25.96 -38.48 -34.49
C GLY A 677 -24.58 -38.40 -35.13
#